data_7153c0d654e2a301f312adaa683b0f2c
#
_entry.id   7153c0d654e2a301f312adaa683b0f2c
#
_cell.length_a   1.000
_cell.length_b   1.000
_cell.length_c   1.000
_cell.angle_alpha   90.00
_cell.angle_beta   90.00
_cell.angle_gamma   90.00
#
_symmetry.space_group_name_H-M   'P 1'
#
loop_
_entity.id
_entity.type
_entity.pdbx_description
1 polymer ?
#
loop_
_entity_poly.entity_id
_entity_poly.type
_entity_poly.pdbx_seq_one_letter_code
_entity_poly.pdbx_strand_id
1 'polypeptide(L)'
;MHLRQLTIPLLTLLPLLAAAGGAQTPERHAAATAAVAGMGMGTGTGTGTAEEEPAAADTVIVVDKVQVTAIKQGMVLRSQPVAATIVGSRAIERERIGALKHLSQQVPNFFAPDYGSRMTSSIYVRGLGARIDQPVMGLNIDNVPVLNKDNYDTELADAERIEVLRGPQSTLYGRNTMGGVINVYTLSPLSYEGVRLSAEYGSGDSYKFRASSYYKLTPDLGMAVTGYYTHTGGFFENLATGDKCDWERLGGGRWKTQWRSRTGLRIDNTLSFSVLEQGGYPYAYAGDDIIGDDGRPVVRRGEIRYNDPCSYRRTALSDGLTIRYDAGSFTVASITSYQYSDDEMILDQDFLPLSYFTLRQARTEHSVTEDLVFRSRGNKAYRWLLGAFGFYRHGTMNAPVHFKQTGIEELILKYANENDQSYRYSWGLKDGTGGDELFLGSDFRMPSAGGALYHESNYTLGRWRFTAGLRFDFEHARLRYRNHTDTRYTKTRIKDDAVYELQLEIDDRSTLKQTFTELLPKFSVMYSFDETRNLYLTIAKGYKSGGFNTQIFSDVLQQKMMNRMGIGEVYDVQRGVAYKPEYSWNYEIGGHFSCMEGAVRGDFALFYIDCRDQQLTVFPPGQTTGRMMTNAGRTRSLGAEAAVQISPWRTFDINLAYGYTDARFVRYETTVKNDDGDPVRISYKDNRIPYAPQHTLSAGAAWTVPTGVKWLGDLVFQAGVRCAGRIWWNEENTLSQPFYALTDASVRFEHARYSLSVWGRNLADAGYDVFYFKSIGNEFVQRGRPRTFGITLNINL
;
A
#
# COMPACT_ATOMS: atom_id res chain seq x y z
N MET A 1 14.05 31.07 -11.02
CA MET A 1 14.82 31.92 -10.10
C MET A 1 13.86 32.47 -9.07
N HIS A 2 13.70 31.77 -7.95
CA HIS A 2 13.30 32.20 -6.61
C HIS A 2 13.19 30.95 -5.75
N LEU A 3 14.33 30.54 -5.19
CA LEU A 3 14.41 29.64 -4.05
C LEU A 3 13.76 30.36 -2.85
N ARG A 4 12.58 29.93 -2.45
CA ARG A 4 12.14 30.11 -1.08
C ARG A 4 12.67 28.91 -0.27
N GLN A 5 13.78 29.12 0.37
CA GLN A 5 14.29 28.31 1.45
C GLN A 5 13.25 28.32 2.57
N LEU A 6 12.52 27.22 2.71
CA LEU A 6 11.87 26.85 3.96
C LEU A 6 12.94 26.19 4.83
N THR A 7 13.73 26.99 5.48
CA THR A 7 14.48 26.60 6.66
C THR A 7 13.47 26.38 7.77
N ILE A 8 13.01 25.12 7.92
CA ILE A 8 12.37 24.67 9.14
C ILE A 8 13.47 24.65 10.21
N PRO A 9 13.33 25.38 11.31
CA PRO A 9 14.36 25.35 12.35
C PRO A 9 14.35 23.99 13.04
N LEU A 10 15.34 23.17 12.72
CA LEU A 10 15.67 21.89 13.39
C LEU A 10 16.17 22.10 14.83
N LEU A 11 15.96 23.26 15.40
CA LEU A 11 16.64 23.71 16.63
C LEU A 11 15.76 23.74 17.89
N THR A 12 14.53 23.19 17.86
CA THR A 12 13.66 23.14 19.04
C THR A 12 13.50 21.75 19.68
N LEU A 13 14.17 20.72 19.16
CA LEU A 13 14.12 19.35 19.71
C LEU A 13 15.33 18.94 20.56
N LEU A 14 16.35 19.78 20.68
CA LEU A 14 17.56 19.49 21.46
C LEU A 14 17.57 19.86 22.96
N PRO A 15 16.66 20.65 23.56
CA PRO A 15 16.77 20.92 25.00
C PRO A 15 16.19 19.85 25.92
N LEU A 16 15.58 18.78 25.42
CA LEU A 16 15.01 17.73 26.28
C LEU A 16 15.97 16.54 26.56
N LEU A 17 17.11 16.51 25.92
CA LEU A 17 18.16 15.49 26.17
C LEU A 17 19.24 15.93 27.17
N ALA A 18 19.26 17.19 27.56
CA ALA A 18 20.27 17.76 28.47
C ALA A 18 19.84 17.85 29.95
N ALA A 19 18.61 17.44 30.29
CA ALA A 19 18.07 17.55 31.66
C ALA A 19 18.18 16.25 32.48
N ALA A 20 18.84 15.21 31.99
CA ALA A 20 19.02 13.94 32.70
C ALA A 20 20.46 13.72 33.25
N GLY A 21 21.27 14.73 33.36
CA GLY A 21 22.64 14.67 33.85
C GLY A 21 22.96 15.68 34.91
N GLY A 22 22.47 15.50 36.13
CA GLY A 22 22.82 16.32 37.29
C GLY A 22 22.75 15.54 38.57
N ALA A 23 23.86 14.87 38.90
CA ALA A 23 24.06 14.21 40.19
C ALA A 23 24.29 15.23 41.30
N GLN A 24 23.63 15.03 42.40
CA GLN A 24 24.15 15.44 43.73
C GLN A 24 23.66 14.46 44.79
N THR A 25 24.58 13.70 45.33
CA THR A 25 24.64 13.20 46.71
C THR A 25 25.07 14.35 47.63
N PRO A 26 24.97 14.31 48.99
CA PRO A 26 24.70 13.21 49.93
C PRO A 26 23.86 13.62 51.15
N GLU A 27 23.51 12.75 52.03
CA GLU A 27 23.97 12.63 53.41
C GLU A 27 23.03 11.74 54.28
N ARG A 28 23.72 11.01 55.13
CA ARG A 28 23.23 10.08 56.11
C ARG A 28 22.37 10.72 57.19
N HIS A 29 21.36 9.99 57.67
CA HIS A 29 21.21 9.80 59.10
C HIS A 29 20.51 8.50 59.44
N ALA A 30 21.02 7.88 60.46
CA ALA A 30 20.79 6.54 60.97
C ALA A 30 19.68 6.47 62.03
N ALA A 31 19.30 5.22 62.34
CA ALA A 31 18.73 4.69 63.55
C ALA A 31 17.20 4.94 63.76
N ALA A 32 16.41 4.00 64.15
CA ALA A 32 16.53 2.95 65.14
C ALA A 32 15.35 1.96 65.05
N THR A 33 15.70 0.71 65.18
CA THR A 33 15.14 -0.38 65.96
C THR A 33 13.76 -0.24 66.64
N ALA A 34 12.89 -1.23 66.40
CA ALA A 34 12.26 -1.98 67.49
C ALA A 34 11.53 -3.24 66.93
N ALA A 35 11.92 -4.36 67.46
CA ALA A 35 11.29 -5.66 67.32
C ALA A 35 10.03 -5.78 68.22
N VAL A 36 9.09 -6.61 67.84
CA VAL A 36 8.41 -7.55 68.78
C VAL A 36 7.85 -8.74 67.99
N ALA A 37 8.13 -9.89 68.56
CA ALA A 37 7.78 -11.24 68.12
C ALA A 37 6.31 -11.59 68.37
N GLY A 38 5.81 -12.59 67.63
CA GLY A 38 4.57 -13.29 67.90
C GLY A 38 4.43 -14.55 67.05
N MET A 39 4.59 -15.66 67.72
CA MET A 39 4.53 -17.05 67.20
C MET A 39 3.21 -17.42 66.57
N GLY A 40 3.28 -18.32 65.56
CA GLY A 40 2.18 -19.13 65.10
C GLY A 40 2.66 -20.20 64.11
N MET A 41 2.91 -21.41 64.61
CA MET A 41 3.18 -22.61 63.80
C MET A 41 2.00 -23.01 62.91
N GLY A 42 2.29 -23.28 61.65
CA GLY A 42 1.37 -23.96 60.73
C GLY A 42 2.20 -24.62 59.63
N THR A 43 2.48 -25.89 59.78
CA THR A 43 3.11 -26.77 58.78
C THR A 43 2.20 -26.96 57.59
N GLY A 44 2.64 -26.51 56.45
CA GLY A 44 2.00 -26.79 55.14
C GLY A 44 3.07 -26.79 54.07
N THR A 45 3.62 -27.98 53.78
CA THR A 45 4.51 -28.20 52.61
C THR A 45 3.70 -28.05 51.34
N GLY A 46 3.92 -26.93 50.66
CA GLY A 46 3.44 -26.68 49.31
C GLY A 46 4.58 -26.05 48.52
N THR A 47 5.33 -26.88 47.84
CA THR A 47 6.30 -26.46 46.81
C THR A 47 5.53 -25.85 45.66
N GLY A 48 5.24 -24.56 45.74
CA GLY A 48 4.79 -23.76 44.61
C GLY A 48 5.99 -23.40 43.79
N THR A 49 6.29 -24.18 42.78
CA THR A 49 7.12 -23.73 41.67
C THR A 49 6.39 -22.59 40.99
N ALA A 50 6.95 -21.39 41.08
CA ALA A 50 6.56 -20.31 40.20
C ALA A 50 6.77 -20.80 38.76
N GLU A 51 5.71 -21.16 38.07
CA GLU A 51 5.70 -21.32 36.64
C GLU A 51 6.03 -19.96 36.04
N GLU A 52 7.30 -19.84 35.62
CA GLU A 52 7.65 -18.85 34.59
C GLU A 52 6.72 -19.10 33.41
N GLU A 53 5.80 -18.19 33.14
CA GLU A 53 5.06 -18.18 31.87
C GLU A 53 6.08 -18.20 30.74
N PRO A 54 6.08 -19.24 29.88
CA PRO A 54 7.01 -19.29 28.78
C PRO A 54 6.70 -18.10 27.87
N ALA A 55 7.71 -17.26 27.62
CA ALA A 55 7.62 -16.18 26.65
C ALA A 55 7.05 -16.73 25.35
N ALA A 56 5.84 -16.30 25.03
CA ALA A 56 5.09 -16.79 23.88
C ALA A 56 5.93 -16.53 22.63
N ALA A 57 6.22 -17.61 21.90
CA ALA A 57 6.92 -17.50 20.62
C ALA A 57 6.04 -16.76 19.61
N ASP A 58 6.36 -15.51 19.33
CA ASP A 58 5.76 -14.72 18.26
C ASP A 58 6.21 -15.27 16.91
N THR A 59 5.31 -15.83 16.15
CA THR A 59 5.60 -16.40 14.82
C THR A 59 4.72 -15.78 13.74
N VAL A 60 5.23 -15.71 12.52
CA VAL A 60 4.46 -15.40 11.32
C VAL A 60 3.36 -16.42 11.16
N ILE A 61 2.11 -16.05 11.07
CA ILE A 61 0.96 -16.93 10.91
C ILE A 61 0.56 -17.64 12.20
N VAL A 62 0.27 -16.95 13.23
CA VAL A 62 -0.41 -17.60 14.32
C VAL A 62 -1.58 -16.80 14.80
N VAL A 63 -2.64 -17.42 14.62
CA VAL A 63 -3.86 -17.16 15.31
C VAL A 63 -3.69 -17.67 16.76
N ASP A 64 -2.77 -17.16 17.51
CA ASP A 64 -2.71 -17.52 18.93
C ASP A 64 -3.32 -16.43 19.79
N LYS A 65 -3.68 -16.76 21.00
CA LYS A 65 -4.34 -15.98 22.09
C LYS A 65 -4.09 -14.45 22.12
N VAL A 66 -3.70 -13.86 20.97
CA VAL A 66 -3.62 -12.43 20.81
C VAL A 66 -5.03 -11.90 20.95
N GLN A 67 -5.31 -11.32 22.08
CA GLN A 67 -6.53 -10.54 22.25
C GLN A 67 -6.48 -9.41 21.22
N VAL A 68 -7.25 -9.57 20.15
CA VAL A 68 -7.38 -8.51 19.14
C VAL A 68 -7.92 -7.29 19.83
N THR A 69 -7.09 -6.30 20.03
CA THR A 69 -7.44 -5.03 20.66
C THR A 69 -8.11 -4.06 19.68
N ALA A 70 -8.38 -4.51 18.44
CA ALA A 70 -9.11 -3.72 17.46
C ALA A 70 -10.46 -3.27 18.02
N ILE A 71 -10.76 -1.98 17.92
CA ILE A 71 -11.98 -1.40 18.46
C ILE A 71 -13.21 -2.06 17.84
N LYS A 72 -13.15 -2.38 16.54
CA LYS A 72 -14.23 -3.03 15.80
C LYS A 72 -14.32 -4.54 16.02
N GLN A 73 -13.27 -5.17 16.54
CA GLN A 73 -13.21 -6.63 16.72
C GLN A 73 -12.88 -6.94 18.18
N GLY A 74 -13.89 -7.17 18.99
CA GLY A 74 -13.74 -7.45 20.43
C GLY A 74 -13.55 -8.94 20.77
N MET A 75 -13.13 -9.76 19.82
CA MET A 75 -12.98 -11.20 19.99
C MET A 75 -11.59 -11.64 19.50
N VAL A 76 -11.11 -12.75 20.04
CA VAL A 76 -9.89 -13.40 19.54
C VAL A 76 -10.06 -13.71 18.05
N LEU A 77 -9.07 -13.47 17.23
CA LEU A 77 -9.17 -13.59 15.76
C LEU A 77 -9.61 -14.98 15.32
N ARG A 78 -9.13 -16.05 15.98
CA ARG A 78 -9.60 -17.44 15.76
C ARG A 78 -11.09 -17.67 15.94
N SER A 79 -11.73 -16.84 16.76
CA SER A 79 -13.17 -16.94 16.98
C SER A 79 -13.99 -16.11 16.01
N GLN A 80 -13.37 -15.62 14.92
CA GLN A 80 -14.04 -14.84 13.88
C GLN A 80 -14.11 -15.63 12.57
N PRO A 81 -15.23 -15.55 11.84
CA PRO A 81 -15.41 -16.21 10.55
C PRO A 81 -14.70 -15.41 9.42
N VAL A 82 -13.36 -15.40 9.42
CA VAL A 82 -12.55 -14.66 8.46
C VAL A 82 -11.19 -15.31 8.26
N ALA A 83 -10.71 -15.39 7.03
CA ALA A 83 -9.35 -15.77 6.73
C ALA A 83 -8.38 -14.63 7.11
N ALA A 84 -7.41 -14.90 7.96
CA ALA A 84 -6.53 -13.88 8.50
C ALA A 84 -5.08 -14.37 8.65
N THR A 85 -4.13 -13.47 8.40
CA THR A 85 -2.72 -13.68 8.70
C THR A 85 -2.26 -12.63 9.70
N ILE A 86 -1.62 -13.06 10.77
CA ILE A 86 -1.01 -12.17 11.77
C ILE A 86 0.50 -12.32 11.69
N VAL A 87 1.18 -11.18 11.59
CA VAL A 87 2.64 -11.08 11.62
C VAL A 87 3.02 -10.30 12.88
N GLY A 88 3.55 -10.98 13.89
CA GLY A 88 3.96 -10.39 15.14
C GLY A 88 5.34 -9.72 15.07
N SER A 89 5.73 -8.99 16.13
CA SER A 89 6.96 -8.18 16.17
C SER A 89 8.23 -8.98 15.89
N ARG A 90 8.32 -10.19 16.44
CA ARG A 90 9.47 -11.08 16.22
C ARG A 90 9.60 -11.51 14.75
N ALA A 91 8.48 -11.77 14.09
CA ALA A 91 8.44 -12.08 12.67
C ALA A 91 8.75 -10.84 11.80
N ILE A 92 8.23 -9.66 12.17
CA ILE A 92 8.55 -8.39 11.50
C ILE A 92 10.06 -8.15 11.53
N GLU A 93 10.72 -8.39 12.65
CA GLU A 93 12.17 -8.24 12.77
C GLU A 93 12.95 -9.34 12.02
N ARG A 94 12.57 -10.61 12.19
CA ARG A 94 13.26 -11.75 11.55
C ARG A 94 13.17 -11.71 10.03
N GLU A 95 11.98 -11.41 9.49
CA GLU A 95 11.72 -11.31 8.05
C GLU A 95 12.08 -9.93 7.48
N ARG A 96 12.48 -8.98 8.33
CA ARG A 96 12.80 -7.59 7.97
C ARG A 96 11.68 -6.92 7.19
N ILE A 97 10.45 -7.01 7.72
CA ILE A 97 9.26 -6.41 7.14
C ILE A 97 9.25 -4.91 7.51
N GLY A 98 9.77 -4.06 6.64
CA GLY A 98 9.82 -2.61 6.85
C GLY A 98 8.72 -1.85 6.08
N ALA A 99 8.04 -2.51 5.13
CA ALA A 99 6.96 -1.93 4.34
C ALA A 99 5.93 -3.00 3.98
N LEU A 100 4.70 -2.60 3.63
CA LEU A 100 3.61 -3.55 3.31
C LEU A 100 3.92 -4.44 2.11
N LYS A 101 4.68 -3.96 1.13
CA LYS A 101 5.10 -4.76 -0.03
C LYS A 101 5.93 -6.00 0.34
N HIS A 102 6.60 -5.98 1.50
CA HIS A 102 7.35 -7.13 1.99
C HIS A 102 6.45 -8.28 2.46
N LEU A 103 5.13 -8.06 2.60
CA LEU A 103 4.14 -9.11 2.85
C LEU A 103 3.77 -9.88 1.58
N SER A 104 4.20 -9.39 0.42
CA SER A 104 3.92 -10.01 -0.87
C SER A 104 4.45 -11.44 -0.90
N GLN A 105 3.60 -12.37 -1.34
CA GLN A 105 3.88 -13.81 -1.39
C GLN A 105 4.00 -14.51 0.00
N GLN A 106 4.10 -13.75 1.10
CA GLN A 106 4.09 -14.32 2.46
C GLN A 106 2.67 -14.55 2.98
N VAL A 107 1.73 -13.73 2.52
CA VAL A 107 0.31 -13.89 2.81
C VAL A 107 -0.36 -14.60 1.62
N PRO A 108 -1.15 -15.67 1.83
CA PRO A 108 -1.81 -16.37 0.74
C PRO A 108 -2.64 -15.45 -0.15
N ASN A 109 -2.49 -15.59 -1.47
CA ASN A 109 -3.18 -14.79 -2.49
C ASN A 109 -3.03 -13.27 -2.35
N PHE A 110 -1.94 -12.81 -1.74
CA PHE A 110 -1.60 -11.40 -1.60
C PHE A 110 -0.35 -11.08 -2.42
N PHE A 111 -0.43 -10.05 -3.25
CA PHE A 111 0.68 -9.61 -4.10
C PHE A 111 0.71 -8.09 -4.17
N ALA A 112 1.82 -7.49 -3.79
CA ALA A 112 2.10 -6.07 -3.88
C ALA A 112 3.39 -5.87 -4.67
N PRO A 113 3.32 -5.62 -5.99
CA PRO A 113 4.50 -5.43 -6.83
C PRO A 113 5.26 -4.15 -6.47
N ASP A 114 6.56 -4.19 -6.64
CA ASP A 114 7.43 -3.03 -6.46
C ASP A 114 7.56 -2.28 -7.81
N TYR A 115 6.79 -1.21 -8.00
CA TYR A 115 6.80 -0.41 -9.24
C TYR A 115 8.00 0.55 -9.35
N GLY A 116 9.01 0.46 -8.48
CA GLY A 116 10.16 1.36 -8.45
C GLY A 116 9.88 2.74 -7.87
N SER A 117 8.64 3.01 -7.54
CA SER A 117 8.22 4.24 -6.86
C SER A 117 7.26 3.92 -5.72
N ARG A 118 7.37 4.66 -4.63
CA ARG A 118 6.42 4.57 -3.51
C ARG A 118 5.09 5.30 -3.77
N MET A 119 4.95 5.97 -4.92
CA MET A 119 3.69 6.60 -5.30
C MET A 119 2.60 5.59 -5.61
N THR A 120 2.95 4.46 -6.20
CA THR A 120 1.98 3.46 -6.66
C THR A 120 2.01 2.23 -5.78
N SER A 121 1.33 2.28 -4.65
CA SER A 121 1.13 1.10 -3.80
C SER A 121 -0.11 0.34 -4.28
N SER A 122 0.06 -0.53 -5.26
CA SER A 122 -1.01 -1.42 -5.72
C SER A 122 -0.94 -2.74 -4.96
N ILE A 123 -2.09 -3.19 -4.50
CA ILE A 123 -2.23 -4.47 -3.80
C ILE A 123 -3.25 -5.31 -4.56
N TYR A 124 -2.86 -6.54 -4.88
CA TYR A 124 -3.71 -7.56 -5.47
C TYR A 124 -3.96 -8.65 -4.44
N VAL A 125 -5.23 -9.00 -4.24
CA VAL A 125 -5.64 -10.06 -3.33
C VAL A 125 -6.78 -10.86 -3.95
N ARG A 126 -6.65 -12.19 -3.98
CA ARG A 126 -7.68 -13.09 -4.53
C ARG A 126 -8.12 -12.72 -5.96
N GLY A 127 -7.22 -12.21 -6.79
CA GLY A 127 -7.55 -11.77 -8.16
C GLY A 127 -8.20 -10.39 -8.27
N LEU A 128 -8.47 -9.71 -7.16
CA LEU A 128 -8.92 -8.32 -7.14
C LEU A 128 -7.71 -7.40 -6.97
N GLY A 129 -7.69 -6.27 -7.65
CA GLY A 129 -6.60 -5.31 -7.54
C GLY A 129 -6.91 -4.01 -8.29
N ALA A 130 -6.12 -2.98 -8.01
CA ALA A 130 -6.19 -1.73 -8.74
C ALA A 130 -4.79 -1.13 -8.86
N ARG A 131 -4.42 -0.75 -10.07
CA ARG A 131 -3.17 -0.05 -10.34
C ARG A 131 -3.27 1.44 -10.02
N ILE A 132 -4.37 2.06 -10.41
CA ILE A 132 -4.63 3.50 -10.31
C ILE A 132 -5.81 3.73 -9.38
N ASP A 133 -5.87 4.92 -8.76
CA ASP A 133 -6.94 5.43 -7.93
C ASP A 133 -7.25 4.61 -6.66
N GLN A 134 -8.44 4.00 -6.58
CA GLN A 134 -8.95 3.45 -5.33
C GLN A 134 -8.37 2.06 -5.04
N PRO A 135 -7.88 1.77 -3.81
CA PRO A 135 -7.38 0.46 -3.44
C PRO A 135 -8.52 -0.55 -3.25
N VAL A 136 -8.20 -1.84 -3.34
CA VAL A 136 -9.12 -2.94 -3.00
C VAL A 136 -8.99 -3.39 -1.55
N MET A 137 -7.87 -3.05 -0.92
CA MET A 137 -7.61 -3.31 0.50
C MET A 137 -7.51 -2.00 1.28
N GLY A 138 -8.20 -1.92 2.41
CA GLY A 138 -8.04 -0.83 3.36
C GLY A 138 -6.77 -0.99 4.19
N LEU A 139 -6.17 0.12 4.60
CA LEU A 139 -5.09 0.17 5.57
C LEU A 139 -5.51 0.99 6.78
N ASN A 140 -5.32 0.42 7.98
CA ASN A 140 -5.45 1.16 9.24
C ASN A 140 -4.13 1.07 10.02
N ILE A 141 -3.74 2.18 10.62
CA ILE A 141 -2.61 2.25 11.55
C ILE A 141 -3.15 2.72 12.90
N ASP A 142 -3.01 1.91 13.94
CA ASP A 142 -3.58 2.15 15.28
C ASP A 142 -5.09 2.52 15.22
N ASN A 143 -5.86 1.82 14.38
CA ASN A 143 -7.29 2.02 14.06
C ASN A 143 -7.63 3.24 13.18
N VAL A 144 -6.68 4.06 12.82
CA VAL A 144 -6.87 5.21 11.92
C VAL A 144 -6.84 4.74 10.46
N PRO A 145 -7.91 4.95 9.67
CA PRO A 145 -7.92 4.57 8.27
C PRO A 145 -7.03 5.50 7.44
N VAL A 146 -6.14 4.94 6.62
CA VAL A 146 -5.35 5.69 5.64
C VAL A 146 -6.18 5.82 4.38
N LEU A 147 -6.63 7.05 4.07
CA LEU A 147 -7.54 7.28 2.93
C LEU A 147 -6.83 7.36 1.57
N ASN A 148 -5.60 7.85 1.54
CA ASN A 148 -4.81 7.94 0.33
C ASN A 148 -3.90 6.71 0.18
N LYS A 149 -4.11 5.92 -0.89
CA LYS A 149 -3.32 4.70 -1.12
C LYS A 149 -1.83 4.98 -1.37
N ASP A 150 -1.48 6.18 -1.83
CA ASP A 150 -0.08 6.53 -2.08
C ASP A 150 0.72 6.68 -0.78
N ASN A 151 0.01 6.78 0.37
CA ASN A 151 0.58 6.72 1.71
C ASN A 151 0.65 5.29 2.30
N TYR A 152 0.26 4.24 1.55
CA TYR A 152 0.29 2.86 2.06
C TYR A 152 1.70 2.31 2.22
N ASP A 153 2.64 2.72 1.39
CA ASP A 153 4.04 2.31 1.52
C ASP A 153 4.79 3.18 2.56
N THR A 154 4.38 3.05 3.83
CA THR A 154 4.97 3.72 4.99
C THR A 154 5.94 2.82 5.71
N GLU A 155 6.84 3.41 6.51
CA GLU A 155 7.79 2.65 7.34
C GLU A 155 7.09 2.05 8.56
N LEU A 156 7.39 0.77 8.83
CA LEU A 156 6.82 -0.05 9.91
C LEU A 156 7.80 -0.21 11.08
N ALA A 157 8.59 0.80 11.37
CA ALA A 157 9.73 0.76 12.30
C ALA A 157 9.38 0.29 13.73
N ASP A 158 8.18 0.60 14.19
CA ASP A 158 7.69 0.34 15.55
C ASP A 158 6.43 -0.54 15.57
N ALA A 159 6.19 -1.27 14.50
CA ALA A 159 5.04 -2.18 14.44
C ALA A 159 5.20 -3.32 15.45
N GLU A 160 4.18 -3.50 16.29
CA GLU A 160 4.02 -4.64 17.19
C GLU A 160 3.48 -5.84 16.42
N ARG A 161 2.48 -5.59 15.58
CA ARG A 161 1.87 -6.61 14.74
C ARG A 161 1.20 -6.04 13.51
N ILE A 162 1.08 -6.87 12.48
CA ILE A 162 0.32 -6.60 11.27
C ILE A 162 -0.72 -7.69 11.12
N GLU A 163 -1.98 -7.32 10.93
CA GLU A 163 -3.10 -8.23 10.68
C GLU A 163 -3.59 -8.03 9.25
N VAL A 164 -3.60 -9.08 8.45
CA VAL A 164 -4.13 -9.06 7.09
C VAL A 164 -5.39 -9.90 7.05
N LEU A 165 -6.55 -9.25 7.02
CA LEU A 165 -7.86 -9.88 6.91
C LEU A 165 -8.23 -9.96 5.43
N ARG A 166 -8.41 -11.17 4.90
CA ARG A 166 -8.73 -11.42 3.48
C ARG A 166 -10.22 -11.63 3.28
N GLY A 167 -10.70 -11.25 2.10
CA GLY A 167 -12.13 -11.21 1.79
C GLY A 167 -12.81 -9.92 2.28
N PRO A 168 -14.02 -9.62 1.80
CA PRO A 168 -14.66 -8.33 2.05
C PRO A 168 -14.84 -7.99 3.52
N GLN A 169 -14.30 -6.85 3.92
CA GLN A 169 -14.47 -6.26 5.24
C GLN A 169 -15.35 -4.99 5.19
N SER A 170 -16.04 -4.77 4.08
CA SER A 170 -16.76 -3.52 3.80
C SER A 170 -17.89 -3.23 4.79
N THR A 171 -18.50 -4.23 5.43
CA THR A 171 -19.54 -4.03 6.45
C THR A 171 -19.02 -3.26 7.66
N LEU A 172 -17.78 -3.50 8.11
CA LEU A 172 -17.22 -2.79 9.26
C LEU A 172 -16.29 -1.63 8.87
N TYR A 173 -15.53 -1.79 7.78
CA TYR A 173 -14.49 -0.82 7.39
C TYR A 173 -14.90 0.07 6.20
N GLY A 174 -15.98 -0.28 5.49
CA GLY A 174 -16.58 0.54 4.44
C GLY A 174 -15.86 0.45 3.11
N ARG A 175 -15.76 1.60 2.43
CA ARG A 175 -15.21 1.75 1.09
C ARG A 175 -13.81 1.15 0.94
N ASN A 176 -13.52 0.65 -0.26
CA ASN A 176 -12.18 0.21 -0.64
C ASN A 176 -11.60 -0.93 0.21
N THR A 177 -12.48 -1.79 0.76
CA THR A 177 -12.11 -2.97 1.55
C THR A 177 -12.77 -4.25 1.02
N MET A 178 -13.04 -4.28 -0.29
CA MET A 178 -13.67 -5.43 -0.93
C MET A 178 -12.74 -6.64 -1.03
N GLY A 179 -11.43 -6.44 -1.07
CA GLY A 179 -10.42 -7.49 -1.03
C GLY A 179 -9.99 -7.85 0.39
N GLY A 180 -10.16 -6.92 1.33
CA GLY A 180 -9.76 -7.10 2.72
C GLY A 180 -9.31 -5.82 3.42
N VAL A 181 -8.68 -5.99 4.58
CA VAL A 181 -8.10 -4.89 5.35
C VAL A 181 -6.76 -5.30 5.96
N ILE A 182 -5.83 -4.37 6.02
CA ILE A 182 -4.56 -4.48 6.71
C ILE A 182 -4.62 -3.57 7.94
N ASN A 183 -4.46 -4.15 9.13
CA ASN A 183 -4.36 -3.39 10.37
C ASN A 183 -2.92 -3.47 10.88
N VAL A 184 -2.28 -2.35 11.06
CA VAL A 184 -0.96 -2.20 11.68
C VAL A 184 -1.15 -1.62 13.07
N TYR A 185 -0.61 -2.29 14.07
CA TYR A 185 -0.59 -1.81 15.45
C TYR A 185 0.83 -1.54 15.86
N THR A 186 1.06 -0.34 16.39
CA THR A 186 2.37 0.05 16.90
C THR A 186 2.52 -0.31 18.37
N LEU A 187 3.74 -0.52 18.81
CA LEU A 187 4.04 -0.95 20.18
C LEU A 187 3.53 0.07 21.22
N SER A 188 2.89 -0.45 22.25
CA SER A 188 2.25 0.37 23.28
C SER A 188 3.24 0.81 24.36
N PRO A 189 3.38 2.12 24.65
CA PRO A 189 4.24 2.60 25.73
C PRO A 189 3.71 2.27 27.14
N LEU A 190 2.46 1.79 27.26
CA LEU A 190 1.95 1.28 28.52
C LEU A 190 2.26 -0.19 28.77
N SER A 191 2.56 -0.96 27.72
CA SER A 191 2.93 -2.39 27.81
C SER A 191 4.43 -2.64 27.70
N TYR A 192 5.19 -1.73 27.09
CA TYR A 192 6.63 -1.83 26.93
C TYR A 192 7.31 -0.54 27.43
N GLU A 193 8.49 -0.70 28.05
CA GLU A 193 9.35 0.40 28.49
C GLU A 193 10.80 0.06 28.12
N GLY A 194 11.54 1.03 27.57
CA GLY A 194 12.91 0.84 27.14
C GLY A 194 13.25 1.57 25.84
N VAL A 195 14.47 1.37 25.37
CA VAL A 195 14.96 1.94 24.11
C VAL A 195 15.30 0.84 23.14
N ARG A 196 14.84 0.99 21.90
CA ARG A 196 15.13 0.07 20.79
C ARG A 196 15.90 0.81 19.72
N LEU A 197 17.08 0.32 19.38
CA LEU A 197 17.92 0.84 18.31
C LEU A 197 18.10 -0.24 17.23
N SER A 198 18.06 0.14 15.98
CA SER A 198 18.35 -0.75 14.85
C SER A 198 19.20 -0.05 13.82
N ALA A 199 20.26 -0.71 13.38
CA ALA A 199 21.11 -0.27 12.29
C ALA A 199 21.25 -1.42 11.27
N GLU A 200 21.03 -1.12 10.01
CA GLU A 200 21.16 -2.08 8.90
C GLU A 200 22.04 -1.47 7.80
N TYR A 201 22.94 -2.28 7.24
CA TYR A 201 23.69 -1.96 6.04
C TYR A 201 23.63 -3.13 5.06
N GLY A 202 23.54 -2.84 3.76
CA GLY A 202 23.40 -3.88 2.76
C GLY A 202 23.73 -3.43 1.33
N SER A 203 23.58 -4.35 0.39
CA SER A 203 23.80 -4.14 -1.03
C SER A 203 23.03 -2.95 -1.59
N GLY A 204 23.55 -2.32 -2.66
CA GLY A 204 22.97 -1.14 -3.27
C GLY A 204 23.16 0.12 -2.42
N ASP A 205 24.25 0.17 -1.65
CA ASP A 205 24.53 1.26 -0.69
C ASP A 205 23.30 1.58 0.19
N SER A 206 22.69 0.50 0.69
CA SER A 206 21.49 0.62 1.52
C SER A 206 21.84 0.67 2.99
N TYR A 207 21.36 1.68 3.69
CA TYR A 207 21.44 1.73 5.16
C TYR A 207 20.14 2.22 5.78
N LYS A 208 19.84 1.67 6.96
CA LYS A 208 18.65 2.03 7.73
C LYS A 208 19.01 2.21 9.18
N PHE A 209 18.48 3.27 9.76
CA PHE A 209 18.58 3.55 11.19
C PHE A 209 17.19 3.74 11.77
N ARG A 210 16.94 3.12 12.90
CA ARG A 210 15.70 3.27 13.68
C ARG A 210 16.06 3.42 15.14
N ALA A 211 15.38 4.35 15.80
CA ALA A 211 15.50 4.56 17.23
C ALA A 211 14.11 4.80 17.80
N SER A 212 13.74 4.03 18.82
CA SER A 212 12.48 4.17 19.52
C SER A 212 12.72 4.19 21.02
N SER A 213 12.08 5.12 21.71
CA SER A 213 12.12 5.21 23.17
C SER A 213 10.69 5.14 23.70
N TYR A 214 10.47 4.26 24.67
CA TYR A 214 9.18 4.02 25.33
C TYR A 214 9.37 4.23 26.81
N TYR A 215 8.55 5.07 27.41
CA TYR A 215 8.63 5.39 28.83
C TYR A 215 7.27 5.66 29.43
N LYS A 216 7.11 5.28 30.70
CA LYS A 216 5.93 5.58 31.51
C LYS A 216 6.24 6.77 32.39
N LEU A 217 5.52 7.87 32.14
CA LEU A 217 5.56 9.04 33.02
C LEU A 217 4.87 8.76 34.35
N THR A 218 3.78 7.97 34.25
CA THR A 218 3.05 7.43 35.40
C THR A 218 2.57 6.02 35.05
N PRO A 219 2.08 5.21 36.00
CA PRO A 219 1.48 3.90 35.69
C PRO A 219 0.34 3.97 34.66
N ASP A 220 -0.30 5.12 34.55
CA ASP A 220 -1.46 5.34 33.70
C ASP A 220 -1.16 6.17 32.44
N LEU A 221 0.05 6.76 32.32
CA LEU A 221 0.46 7.61 31.19
C LEU A 221 1.78 7.12 30.61
N GLY A 222 1.75 6.64 29.38
CA GLY A 222 2.92 6.23 28.62
C GLY A 222 3.12 7.08 27.37
N MET A 223 4.39 7.27 26.99
CA MET A 223 4.78 8.00 25.79
C MET A 223 5.84 7.20 25.03
N ALA A 224 5.79 7.28 23.72
CA ALA A 224 6.80 6.71 22.82
C ALA A 224 7.18 7.72 21.75
N VAL A 225 8.48 7.73 21.42
CA VAL A 225 9.01 8.48 20.28
C VAL A 225 9.83 7.54 19.44
N THR A 226 9.52 7.49 18.15
CA THR A 226 10.25 6.69 17.15
C THR A 226 10.76 7.61 16.06
N GLY A 227 12.04 7.50 15.71
CA GLY A 227 12.64 8.13 14.54
C GLY A 227 13.25 7.07 13.63
N TYR A 228 13.24 7.31 12.33
CA TYR A 228 13.84 6.42 11.36
C TYR A 228 14.42 7.17 10.16
N TYR A 229 15.44 6.57 9.56
CA TYR A 229 16.01 7.01 8.30
C TYR A 229 16.40 5.79 7.45
N THR A 230 16.07 5.83 6.18
CA THR A 230 16.41 4.80 5.19
C THR A 230 17.05 5.48 3.99
N HIS A 231 18.18 4.94 3.53
CA HIS A 231 18.81 5.30 2.28
C HIS A 231 19.03 4.05 1.44
N THR A 232 18.87 4.16 0.13
CA THR A 232 19.26 3.16 -0.85
C THR A 232 19.90 3.90 -2.02
N GLY A 233 21.14 3.54 -2.38
CA GLY A 233 21.84 4.15 -3.50
C GLY A 233 21.33 3.68 -4.87
N GLY A 234 20.64 2.53 -4.91
CA GLY A 234 20.01 1.97 -6.11
C GLY A 234 20.74 0.77 -6.70
N PHE A 235 20.03 0.04 -7.55
CA PHE A 235 20.52 -1.18 -8.20
C PHE A 235 20.59 -1.02 -9.73
N PHE A 236 19.71 -0.19 -10.28
CA PHE A 236 19.52 -0.04 -11.73
C PHE A 236 20.13 1.27 -12.20
N GLU A 237 20.85 1.21 -13.34
CA GLU A 237 21.54 2.34 -13.93
C GLU A 237 20.81 2.83 -15.17
N ASN A 238 20.63 4.14 -15.27
CA ASN A 238 20.20 4.80 -16.48
C ASN A 238 21.41 5.04 -17.39
N LEU A 239 21.49 4.32 -18.49
CA LEU A 239 22.63 4.37 -19.42
C LEU A 239 22.77 5.71 -20.17
N ALA A 240 21.77 6.58 -20.12
CA ALA A 240 21.87 7.92 -20.70
C ALA A 240 22.64 8.87 -19.79
N THR A 241 22.49 8.74 -18.46
CA THR A 241 23.11 9.62 -17.47
C THR A 241 24.29 8.99 -16.74
N GLY A 242 24.37 7.64 -16.71
CA GLY A 242 25.36 6.88 -15.93
C GLY A 242 25.04 6.79 -14.43
N ASP A 243 23.91 7.35 -13.99
CA ASP A 243 23.51 7.37 -12.60
C ASP A 243 22.56 6.22 -12.26
N LYS A 244 22.54 5.82 -10.97
CA LYS A 244 21.51 4.93 -10.47
C LYS A 244 20.16 5.66 -10.42
N CYS A 245 19.12 5.06 -11.01
CA CYS A 245 17.82 5.71 -11.13
C CYS A 245 16.84 5.36 -10.00
N ASP A 246 17.03 4.25 -9.27
CA ASP A 246 16.14 3.77 -8.20
C ASP A 246 16.65 4.08 -6.78
N TRP A 247 17.41 5.16 -6.62
CA TRP A 247 17.84 5.63 -5.30
C TRP A 247 16.65 6.15 -4.47
N GLU A 248 16.73 6.02 -3.15
CA GLU A 248 15.68 6.43 -2.22
C GLU A 248 16.27 7.02 -0.93
N ARG A 249 15.63 8.05 -0.40
CA ARG A 249 15.83 8.59 0.95
C ARG A 249 14.49 8.76 1.61
N LEU A 250 14.31 8.13 2.76
CA LEU A 250 13.08 8.22 3.57
C LEU A 250 13.47 8.53 5.00
N GLY A 251 12.94 9.61 5.54
CA GLY A 251 13.09 9.97 6.95
C GLY A 251 11.74 10.26 7.58
N GLY A 252 11.62 10.02 8.88
CA GLY A 252 10.39 10.33 9.57
C GLY A 252 10.41 9.94 11.03
N GLY A 253 9.25 10.10 11.65
CA GLY A 253 9.07 9.77 13.05
C GLY A 253 7.62 9.62 13.45
N ARG A 254 7.45 9.09 14.65
CA ARG A 254 6.14 8.90 15.28
C ARG A 254 6.22 9.26 16.75
N TRP A 255 5.21 9.95 17.20
CA TRP A 255 4.99 10.22 18.61
C TRP A 255 3.67 9.59 19.02
N LYS A 256 3.69 8.73 20.06
CA LYS A 256 2.52 8.06 20.61
C LYS A 256 2.37 8.38 22.07
N THR A 257 1.16 8.78 22.47
CA THR A 257 0.78 9.04 23.85
C THR A 257 -0.43 8.18 24.20
N GLN A 258 -0.38 7.48 25.32
CA GLN A 258 -1.46 6.67 25.82
C GLN A 258 -1.73 6.99 27.28
N TRP A 259 -2.99 7.30 27.57
CA TRP A 259 -3.45 7.55 28.93
C TRP A 259 -4.66 6.70 29.28
N ARG A 260 -4.68 6.17 30.50
CA ARG A 260 -5.77 5.34 31.05
C ARG A 260 -6.22 5.90 32.38
N SER A 261 -7.51 6.19 32.52
CA SER A 261 -8.12 6.55 33.79
C SER A 261 -8.58 5.30 34.53
N ARG A 262 -8.59 5.38 35.84
CA ARG A 262 -9.20 4.35 36.71
C ARG A 262 -10.72 4.23 36.51
N THR A 263 -11.38 5.23 35.94
CA THR A 263 -12.81 5.27 35.65
C THR A 263 -13.19 4.62 34.33
N GLY A 264 -12.23 4.02 33.59
CA GLY A 264 -12.47 3.32 32.31
C GLY A 264 -12.32 4.20 31.06
N LEU A 265 -11.90 5.47 31.20
CA LEU A 265 -11.53 6.32 30.05
C LEU A 265 -10.10 6.03 29.59
N ARG A 266 -9.90 5.93 28.28
CA ARG A 266 -8.61 5.76 27.63
C ARG A 266 -8.48 6.77 26.49
N ILE A 267 -7.33 7.39 26.38
CA ILE A 267 -7.00 8.32 25.32
C ILE A 267 -5.68 7.87 24.70
N ASP A 268 -5.71 7.58 23.42
CA ASP A 268 -4.56 7.19 22.62
C ASP A 268 -4.41 8.23 21.50
N ASN A 269 -3.25 8.88 21.40
CA ASN A 269 -2.91 9.78 20.31
C ASN A 269 -1.64 9.28 19.61
N THR A 270 -1.64 9.30 18.28
CA THR A 270 -0.50 8.91 17.45
C THR A 270 -0.31 9.95 16.35
N LEU A 271 0.78 10.71 16.43
CA LEU A 271 1.23 11.65 15.41
C LEU A 271 2.38 11.03 14.63
N SER A 272 2.29 10.99 13.31
CA SER A 272 3.31 10.45 12.41
C SER A 272 3.67 11.47 11.33
N PHE A 273 4.96 11.53 11.01
CA PHE A 273 5.49 12.41 9.97
C PHE A 273 6.52 11.66 9.13
N SER A 274 6.55 11.89 7.82
CA SER A 274 7.57 11.31 6.92
C SER A 274 7.86 12.23 5.74
N VAL A 275 9.13 12.20 5.30
CA VAL A 275 9.60 12.83 4.07
C VAL A 275 10.29 11.75 3.24
N LEU A 276 9.89 11.64 1.98
CA LEU A 276 10.42 10.72 0.99
C LEU A 276 10.95 11.51 -0.20
N GLU A 277 12.14 11.15 -0.65
CA GLU A 277 12.72 11.54 -1.93
C GLU A 277 13.25 10.29 -2.61
N GLN A 278 12.96 10.13 -3.88
CA GLN A 278 13.49 9.04 -4.68
C GLN A 278 13.77 9.49 -6.11
N GLY A 279 14.68 8.78 -6.74
CA GLY A 279 15.05 8.99 -8.12
C GLY A 279 13.96 8.63 -9.09
N GLY A 280 14.32 7.95 -10.12
CA GLY A 280 13.39 7.67 -11.15
C GLY A 280 12.73 6.32 -11.08
N TYR A 281 12.36 5.93 -12.22
CA TYR A 281 11.59 4.74 -12.50
C TYR A 281 12.49 3.81 -13.31
N PRO A 282 12.96 2.69 -12.74
CA PRO A 282 13.90 1.78 -13.40
C PRO A 282 13.18 0.90 -14.44
N TYR A 283 12.57 1.54 -15.42
CA TYR A 283 11.84 0.88 -16.49
C TYR A 283 12.75 0.55 -17.65
N ALA A 284 13.02 -0.74 -17.83
CA ALA A 284 13.80 -1.25 -18.94
C ALA A 284 12.95 -1.40 -20.19
N TYR A 285 13.47 -1.00 -21.33
CA TYR A 285 12.83 -1.19 -22.63
C TYR A 285 12.62 -2.67 -22.93
N ALA A 286 11.43 -3.07 -23.35
CA ALA A 286 11.07 -4.47 -23.58
C ALA A 286 10.73 -4.79 -25.05
N GLY A 287 10.61 -3.77 -25.91
CA GLY A 287 10.40 -3.92 -27.35
C GLY A 287 11.62 -4.40 -28.12
N ASP A 288 11.51 -4.43 -29.44
CA ASP A 288 12.64 -4.68 -30.33
C ASP A 288 13.56 -3.44 -30.37
N ASP A 289 14.86 -3.65 -30.62
CA ASP A 289 15.86 -2.58 -30.63
C ASP A 289 15.43 -1.43 -31.55
N ILE A 290 15.43 -0.20 -31.02
CA ILE A 290 15.17 1.01 -31.81
C ILE A 290 16.48 1.41 -32.49
N ILE A 291 16.47 1.44 -33.82
CA ILE A 291 17.63 1.79 -34.65
C ILE A 291 17.48 3.24 -35.12
N GLY A 292 18.53 4.03 -34.95
CA GLY A 292 18.59 5.40 -35.43
C GLY A 292 18.91 5.48 -36.90
N ASP A 293 18.85 6.68 -37.48
CA ASP A 293 19.14 6.96 -38.88
C ASP A 293 20.59 6.62 -39.28
N ASP A 294 21.51 6.56 -38.32
CA ASP A 294 22.90 6.16 -38.50
C ASP A 294 23.09 4.63 -38.48
N GLY A 295 22.02 3.84 -38.38
CA GLY A 295 22.03 2.38 -38.34
C GLY A 295 22.46 1.82 -36.99
N ARG A 296 22.65 2.65 -35.96
CA ARG A 296 23.03 2.21 -34.62
C ARG A 296 21.83 2.11 -33.71
N PRO A 297 21.84 1.21 -32.71
CA PRO A 297 20.75 1.15 -31.72
C PRO A 297 20.74 2.42 -30.87
N VAL A 298 19.59 3.11 -30.86
CA VAL A 298 19.28 4.22 -29.93
C VAL A 298 19.01 3.65 -28.55
N VAL A 299 18.24 2.55 -28.48
CA VAL A 299 17.98 1.78 -27.26
C VAL A 299 17.85 0.29 -27.60
N ARG A 300 18.40 -0.56 -26.76
CA ARG A 300 18.30 -2.03 -26.88
C ARG A 300 17.34 -2.60 -25.87
N ARG A 301 16.79 -3.74 -26.19
CA ARG A 301 15.98 -4.50 -25.25
C ARG A 301 16.71 -4.76 -23.94
N GLY A 302 16.06 -4.40 -22.82
CA GLY A 302 16.62 -4.57 -21.47
C GLY A 302 17.42 -3.39 -20.95
N GLU A 303 17.65 -2.34 -21.74
CA GLU A 303 18.31 -1.11 -21.30
C GLU A 303 17.30 -0.16 -20.62
N ILE A 304 17.78 0.54 -19.61
CA ILE A 304 17.13 1.72 -19.03
C ILE A 304 17.89 2.92 -19.60
N ARG A 305 17.21 3.73 -20.41
CA ARG A 305 17.87 4.81 -21.12
C ARG A 305 16.89 5.93 -21.43
N TYR A 306 16.66 6.79 -20.47
CA TYR A 306 15.84 8.01 -20.63
C TYR A 306 16.70 9.25 -20.41
N ASN A 307 16.38 10.35 -21.09
CA ASN A 307 17.21 11.55 -21.13
C ASN A 307 16.69 12.68 -20.24
N ASP A 308 15.43 12.63 -19.84
CA ASP A 308 14.83 13.66 -18.99
C ASP A 308 14.83 13.25 -17.52
N PRO A 309 14.92 14.20 -16.58
CA PRO A 309 14.91 13.89 -15.16
C PRO A 309 13.61 13.22 -14.72
N CYS A 310 13.75 12.14 -13.95
CA CYS A 310 12.65 11.49 -13.25
C CYS A 310 12.86 11.59 -11.74
N SER A 311 11.80 11.87 -10.99
CA SER A 311 11.85 11.90 -9.53
C SER A 311 10.48 11.78 -8.90
N TYR A 312 10.45 11.38 -7.64
CA TYR A 312 9.26 11.42 -6.80
C TYR A 312 9.62 11.91 -5.40
N ARG A 313 8.86 12.86 -4.88
CA ARG A 313 8.98 13.31 -3.50
C ARG A 313 7.62 13.31 -2.82
N ARG A 314 7.60 13.09 -1.51
CA ARG A 314 6.37 13.13 -0.72
C ARG A 314 6.67 13.58 0.72
N THR A 315 5.83 14.47 1.22
CA THR A 315 5.72 14.78 2.65
C THR A 315 4.36 14.31 3.14
N ALA A 316 4.32 13.54 4.21
CA ALA A 316 3.08 13.05 4.79
C ALA A 316 3.05 13.30 6.30
N LEU A 317 1.87 13.72 6.79
CA LEU A 317 1.56 13.86 8.20
C LEU A 317 0.25 13.11 8.48
N SER A 318 0.19 12.40 9.60
CA SER A 318 -1.04 11.76 10.08
C SER A 318 -1.12 11.91 11.58
N ASP A 319 -2.23 12.45 12.06
CA ASP A 319 -2.58 12.49 13.48
C ASP A 319 -3.85 11.71 13.72
N GLY A 320 -3.83 10.82 14.71
CA GLY A 320 -4.95 9.98 15.08
C GLY A 320 -5.21 10.04 16.57
N LEU A 321 -6.40 10.43 16.97
CA LEU A 321 -6.87 10.50 18.33
C LEU A 321 -7.97 9.46 18.56
N THR A 322 -7.75 8.53 19.47
CA THR A 322 -8.75 7.56 19.92
C THR A 322 -9.14 7.84 21.36
N ILE A 323 -10.40 8.15 21.59
CA ILE A 323 -11.00 8.29 22.91
C ILE A 323 -11.94 7.11 23.12
N ARG A 324 -11.68 6.30 24.15
CA ARG A 324 -12.49 5.13 24.48
C ARG A 324 -12.96 5.22 25.93
N TYR A 325 -14.26 4.98 26.13
CA TYR A 325 -14.86 4.90 27.44
C TYR A 325 -15.58 3.56 27.64
N ASP A 326 -15.24 2.89 28.73
CA ASP A 326 -15.83 1.61 29.14
C ASP A 326 -17.01 1.87 30.08
N ALA A 327 -18.24 1.89 29.57
CA ALA A 327 -19.49 2.22 30.28
C ALA A 327 -20.16 0.98 30.92
N GLY A 328 -19.39 0.08 31.50
CA GLY A 328 -19.92 -1.15 32.17
C GLY A 328 -20.41 -2.19 31.16
N SER A 329 -21.63 -2.05 30.61
CA SER A 329 -22.24 -3.02 29.69
C SER A 329 -21.81 -2.85 28.24
N PHE A 330 -21.27 -1.71 27.84
CA PHE A 330 -20.78 -1.42 26.49
C PHE A 330 -19.56 -0.50 26.53
N THR A 331 -18.87 -0.40 25.43
CA THR A 331 -17.76 0.53 25.20
C THR A 331 -18.18 1.52 24.13
N VAL A 332 -17.83 2.80 24.34
CA VAL A 332 -17.90 3.85 23.33
C VAL A 332 -16.49 4.19 22.90
N ALA A 333 -16.24 4.34 21.60
CA ALA A 333 -14.98 4.81 21.09
C ALA A 333 -15.22 5.83 19.98
N SER A 334 -14.49 6.94 20.03
CA SER A 334 -14.36 7.94 18.98
C SER A 334 -12.95 7.85 18.42
N ILE A 335 -12.81 7.75 17.09
CA ILE A 335 -11.53 7.71 16.40
C ILE A 335 -11.52 8.85 15.39
N THR A 336 -10.86 9.93 15.75
CA THR A 336 -10.72 11.12 14.92
C THR A 336 -9.35 11.10 14.25
N SER A 337 -9.26 11.42 12.97
CA SER A 337 -7.96 11.61 12.33
C SER A 337 -7.91 12.81 11.41
N TYR A 338 -6.71 13.38 11.31
CA TYR A 338 -6.32 14.34 10.29
C TYR A 338 -5.12 13.80 9.54
N GLN A 339 -5.15 13.88 8.20
CA GLN A 339 -4.04 13.47 7.35
C GLN A 339 -3.75 14.54 6.31
N TYR A 340 -2.48 14.76 6.09
CA TYR A 340 -1.95 15.66 5.06
C TYR A 340 -0.94 14.90 4.22
N SER A 341 -0.97 15.11 2.91
CA SER A 341 0.02 14.61 1.97
C SER A 341 0.29 15.67 0.92
N ASP A 342 1.56 15.92 0.66
CA ASP A 342 2.07 16.74 -0.43
C ASP A 342 3.06 15.90 -1.23
N ASP A 343 2.77 15.66 -2.51
CA ASP A 343 3.62 14.86 -3.37
C ASP A 343 3.85 15.51 -4.73
N GLU A 344 5.01 15.23 -5.31
CA GLU A 344 5.38 15.65 -6.65
C GLU A 344 6.09 14.51 -7.37
N MET A 345 5.63 14.22 -8.57
CA MET A 345 6.21 13.30 -9.52
C MET A 345 6.67 14.08 -10.76
N ILE A 346 7.88 13.81 -11.20
CA ILE A 346 8.42 14.26 -12.49
C ILE A 346 8.79 13.03 -13.30
N LEU A 347 8.35 12.95 -14.53
CA LEU A 347 8.57 11.81 -15.41
C LEU A 347 9.03 12.26 -16.79
N ASP A 348 10.04 11.56 -17.29
CA ASP A 348 10.23 11.36 -18.71
C ASP A 348 9.17 10.35 -19.18
N GLN A 349 8.15 10.80 -19.88
CA GLN A 349 6.97 9.96 -20.16
C GLN A 349 7.22 8.95 -21.28
N ASP A 350 8.21 9.19 -22.15
CA ASP A 350 8.57 8.21 -23.18
C ASP A 350 9.55 7.14 -22.66
N PHE A 351 10.25 7.39 -21.55
CA PHE A 351 11.27 6.52 -20.94
C PHE A 351 12.38 6.10 -21.89
N LEU A 352 12.64 6.90 -22.93
CA LEU A 352 13.61 6.66 -24.01
C LEU A 352 14.58 7.84 -24.09
N PRO A 353 15.69 7.74 -24.83
CA PRO A 353 16.56 8.88 -25.09
C PRO A 353 15.99 9.77 -26.22
N LEU A 354 14.68 9.98 -26.20
CA LEU A 354 13.92 10.81 -27.13
C LEU A 354 13.38 12.03 -26.37
N SER A 355 13.30 13.17 -27.03
CA SER A 355 12.82 14.39 -26.40
C SER A 355 11.37 14.65 -26.79
N TYR A 356 10.45 13.78 -26.34
CA TYR A 356 9.04 13.92 -26.66
C TYR A 356 8.32 14.86 -25.69
N PHE A 357 8.17 14.45 -24.44
CA PHE A 357 7.52 15.29 -23.42
C PHE A 357 7.80 14.82 -22.01
N THR A 358 7.73 15.77 -21.10
CA THR A 358 7.81 15.51 -19.66
C THR A 358 6.46 15.75 -18.99
N LEU A 359 6.16 14.97 -17.99
CA LEU A 359 4.99 15.11 -17.13
C LEU A 359 5.44 15.52 -15.73
N ARG A 360 4.84 16.59 -15.21
CA ARG A 360 4.92 16.93 -13.79
C ARG A 360 3.55 16.72 -13.16
N GLN A 361 3.48 16.07 -12.03
CA GLN A 361 2.25 15.94 -11.25
C GLN A 361 2.53 16.33 -9.81
N ALA A 362 2.02 17.47 -9.38
CA ALA A 362 2.10 17.94 -8.01
C ALA A 362 0.73 17.87 -7.36
N ARG A 363 0.63 17.21 -6.22
CA ARG A 363 -0.64 16.95 -5.54
C ARG A 363 -0.55 17.27 -4.07
N THR A 364 -1.57 17.94 -3.54
CA THR A 364 -1.74 18.19 -2.10
C THR A 364 -3.10 17.67 -1.67
N GLU A 365 -3.15 16.93 -0.58
CA GLU A 365 -4.38 16.36 -0.05
C GLU A 365 -4.49 16.59 1.47
N HIS A 366 -5.67 17.02 1.90
CA HIS A 366 -6.09 17.09 3.30
C HIS A 366 -7.27 16.15 3.51
N SER A 367 -7.26 15.38 4.57
CA SER A 367 -8.42 14.55 4.93
C SER A 367 -8.66 14.51 6.43
N VAL A 368 -9.93 14.42 6.79
CA VAL A 368 -10.41 14.25 8.16
C VAL A 368 -11.35 13.07 8.19
N THR A 369 -11.23 12.24 9.22
CA THR A 369 -12.17 11.12 9.46
C THR A 369 -12.63 11.11 10.90
N GLU A 370 -13.87 10.65 11.11
CA GLU A 370 -14.43 10.33 12.42
C GLU A 370 -15.12 8.98 12.35
N ASP A 371 -14.85 8.12 13.32
CA ASP A 371 -15.49 6.82 13.47
C ASP A 371 -15.98 6.64 14.92
N LEU A 372 -17.28 6.77 15.13
CA LEU A 372 -17.93 6.60 16.42
C LEU A 372 -18.45 5.18 16.55
N VAL A 373 -17.95 4.42 17.53
CA VAL A 373 -18.23 2.99 17.69
C VAL A 373 -18.80 2.69 19.06
N PHE A 374 -19.96 2.06 19.10
CA PHE A 374 -20.56 1.48 20.29
C PHE A 374 -20.47 -0.04 20.21
N ARG A 375 -19.99 -0.70 21.26
CA ARG A 375 -19.82 -2.14 21.28
C ARG A 375 -20.17 -2.74 22.62
N SER A 376 -20.98 -3.81 22.62
CA SER A 376 -21.31 -4.57 23.82
C SER A 376 -20.07 -5.16 24.50
N ARG A 377 -20.07 -5.23 25.82
CA ARG A 377 -19.00 -5.83 26.64
C ARG A 377 -19.42 -7.17 27.24
N GLY A 378 -18.40 -7.91 27.63
CA GLY A 378 -18.56 -9.20 28.34
C GLY A 378 -18.73 -10.39 27.39
N ASN A 379 -18.73 -11.57 27.97
CA ASN A 379 -18.84 -12.84 27.25
C ASN A 379 -20.30 -13.31 27.18
N LYS A 380 -21.19 -12.46 26.62
CA LYS A 380 -22.62 -12.77 26.47
C LYS A 380 -22.88 -13.56 25.19
N ALA A 381 -23.94 -14.37 25.19
CA ALA A 381 -24.39 -15.08 23.99
C ALA A 381 -24.71 -14.13 22.85
N TYR A 382 -25.28 -12.96 23.14
CA TYR A 382 -25.53 -11.91 22.16
C TYR A 382 -24.52 -10.77 22.34
N ARG A 383 -23.81 -10.44 21.27
CA ARG A 383 -22.89 -9.31 21.16
C ARG A 383 -23.27 -8.47 19.97
N TRP A 384 -23.12 -7.17 20.11
CA TRP A 384 -23.46 -6.23 19.05
C TRP A 384 -22.43 -5.11 18.96
N LEU A 385 -22.35 -4.54 17.78
CA LEU A 385 -21.59 -3.35 17.44
C LEU A 385 -22.48 -2.45 16.61
N LEU A 386 -22.49 -1.15 16.91
CA LEU A 386 -23.12 -0.09 16.14
C LEU A 386 -22.09 0.99 15.91
N GLY A 387 -21.99 1.53 14.69
CA GLY A 387 -21.04 2.59 14.39
C GLY A 387 -21.57 3.59 13.38
N ALA A 388 -20.98 4.78 13.45
CA ALA A 388 -21.17 5.87 12.49
C ALA A 388 -19.80 6.36 12.04
N PHE A 389 -19.59 6.41 10.72
CA PHE A 389 -18.35 6.87 10.11
C PHE A 389 -18.59 8.09 9.22
N GLY A 390 -17.68 9.05 9.26
CA GLY A 390 -17.70 10.20 8.36
C GLY A 390 -16.29 10.55 7.87
N PHE A 391 -16.19 11.11 6.67
CA PHE A 391 -14.94 11.62 6.15
C PHE A 391 -15.15 12.85 5.26
N TYR A 392 -14.12 13.68 5.21
CA TYR A 392 -13.96 14.75 4.23
C TYR A 392 -12.53 14.70 3.67
N ARG A 393 -12.39 14.77 2.34
CA ARG A 393 -11.12 14.89 1.63
C ARG A 393 -11.15 16.13 0.74
N HIS A 394 -10.04 16.83 0.69
CA HIS A 394 -9.82 17.91 -0.25
C HIS A 394 -8.46 17.74 -0.92
N GLY A 395 -8.47 17.32 -2.17
CA GLY A 395 -7.28 17.20 -3.00
C GLY A 395 -7.19 18.33 -3.99
N THR A 396 -5.96 18.81 -4.24
CA THR A 396 -5.62 19.64 -5.39
C THR A 396 -4.53 18.94 -6.19
N MET A 397 -4.53 19.09 -7.50
CA MET A 397 -3.49 18.56 -8.36
C MET A 397 -3.20 19.55 -9.48
N ASN A 398 -1.92 19.77 -9.74
CA ASN A 398 -1.43 20.46 -10.92
C ASN A 398 -0.63 19.45 -11.74
N ALA A 399 -1.03 19.21 -12.98
CA ALA A 399 -0.48 18.18 -13.84
C ALA A 399 -0.20 18.70 -15.26
N PRO A 400 0.76 19.61 -15.43
CA PRO A 400 1.16 20.07 -16.74
C PRO A 400 1.94 19.01 -17.50
N VAL A 401 1.76 19.00 -18.83
CA VAL A 401 2.57 18.27 -19.79
C VAL A 401 3.34 19.27 -20.63
N HIS A 402 4.65 19.08 -20.73
CA HIS A 402 5.54 19.89 -21.55
C HIS A 402 6.01 19.07 -22.75
N PHE A 403 5.42 19.34 -23.92
CA PHE A 403 5.90 18.77 -25.18
C PHE A 403 7.12 19.54 -25.66
N LYS A 404 8.17 18.83 -26.00
CA LYS A 404 9.36 19.35 -26.63
C LYS A 404 9.22 19.32 -28.14
N GLN A 405 10.13 19.96 -28.88
CA GLN A 405 10.04 20.11 -30.31
C GLN A 405 9.80 18.79 -31.06
N THR A 406 10.60 17.75 -30.77
CA THR A 406 10.43 16.42 -31.38
C THR A 406 9.06 15.82 -31.08
N GLY A 407 8.58 15.95 -29.84
CA GLY A 407 7.24 15.47 -29.45
C GLY A 407 6.12 16.23 -30.14
N ILE A 408 6.27 17.53 -30.34
CA ILE A 408 5.31 18.34 -31.11
C ILE A 408 5.28 17.88 -32.57
N GLU A 409 6.43 17.69 -33.17
CA GLU A 409 6.54 17.27 -34.57
C GLU A 409 5.99 15.86 -34.80
N GLU A 410 6.45 14.88 -34.03
CA GLU A 410 6.10 13.47 -34.25
C GLU A 410 4.72 13.05 -33.70
N LEU A 411 4.26 13.62 -32.59
CA LEU A 411 3.01 13.19 -31.95
C LEU A 411 1.80 14.09 -32.26
N ILE A 412 2.02 15.35 -32.68
CA ILE A 412 0.97 16.31 -32.95
C ILE A 412 0.94 16.73 -34.42
N LEU A 413 2.06 17.33 -34.92
CA LEU A 413 2.08 17.91 -36.27
C LEU A 413 2.08 16.88 -37.37
N LYS A 414 2.76 15.74 -37.19
CA LYS A 414 2.75 14.63 -38.13
C LYS A 414 1.32 14.16 -38.38
N TYR A 415 0.55 13.88 -37.32
CA TYR A 415 -0.85 13.53 -37.44
C TYR A 415 -1.68 14.63 -38.13
N ALA A 416 -1.45 15.90 -37.79
CA ALA A 416 -2.14 17.00 -38.41
C ALA A 416 -1.85 17.09 -39.93
N ASN A 417 -0.58 16.96 -40.30
CA ASN A 417 -0.13 17.06 -41.69
C ASN A 417 -0.53 15.84 -42.53
N GLU A 418 -0.69 14.68 -41.94
CA GLU A 418 -1.19 13.47 -42.63
C GLU A 418 -2.71 13.54 -42.91
N ASN A 419 -3.47 14.18 -42.00
CA ASN A 419 -4.94 14.24 -42.09
C ASN A 419 -5.46 15.46 -42.88
N ASP A 420 -4.69 16.55 -43.02
CA ASP A 420 -5.07 17.73 -43.80
C ASP A 420 -4.15 17.93 -45.00
N GLN A 421 -4.55 17.40 -46.14
CA GLN A 421 -3.78 17.48 -47.40
C GLN A 421 -3.76 18.89 -48.05
N SER A 422 -4.53 19.82 -47.49
CA SER A 422 -4.61 21.20 -48.04
C SER A 422 -3.64 22.18 -47.39
N TYR A 423 -3.14 21.81 -46.20
CA TYR A 423 -2.27 22.67 -45.39
C TYR A 423 -1.13 21.88 -44.78
N ARG A 424 -0.01 22.59 -44.52
CA ARG A 424 1.11 22.14 -43.70
C ARG A 424 1.12 22.92 -42.39
N TYR A 425 1.14 22.21 -41.31
CA TYR A 425 1.21 22.79 -39.97
C TYR A 425 2.66 22.76 -39.47
N SER A 426 3.09 23.85 -38.85
CA SER A 426 4.39 23.98 -38.20
C SER A 426 4.24 24.65 -36.84
N TRP A 427 5.15 24.39 -35.96
CA TRP A 427 5.17 24.93 -34.61
C TRP A 427 6.11 26.15 -34.52
N GLY A 428 5.74 27.12 -33.68
CA GLY A 428 6.51 28.33 -33.46
C GLY A 428 6.34 29.38 -34.58
N LEU A 429 6.87 30.58 -34.37
CA LEU A 429 6.92 31.67 -35.35
C LEU A 429 8.20 31.58 -36.16
N LYS A 430 8.16 32.05 -37.42
CA LYS A 430 9.30 32.07 -38.32
C LYS A 430 10.51 32.87 -37.80
N ASP A 431 10.31 33.75 -36.84
CA ASP A 431 11.35 34.59 -36.25
C ASP A 431 12.07 33.94 -35.04
N GLY A 432 11.76 32.69 -34.72
CA GLY A 432 12.40 31.97 -33.63
C GLY A 432 11.98 32.45 -32.22
N THR A 433 10.99 33.29 -32.11
CA THR A 433 10.46 33.75 -30.80
C THR A 433 9.40 32.82 -30.21
N GLY A 434 8.99 31.77 -30.93
CA GLY A 434 8.17 30.68 -30.42
C GLY A 434 9.02 29.76 -29.56
N GLY A 435 8.63 29.51 -28.32
CA GLY A 435 9.35 28.58 -27.44
C GLY A 435 9.42 27.19 -28.06
N ASP A 436 10.51 26.49 -27.79
CA ASP A 436 10.74 25.10 -28.21
C ASP A 436 9.81 24.08 -27.50
N GLU A 437 8.82 24.54 -26.72
CA GLU A 437 7.95 23.73 -25.89
C GLU A 437 6.48 24.12 -26.00
N LEU A 438 5.60 23.12 -26.05
CA LEU A 438 4.15 23.29 -25.91
C LEU A 438 3.72 22.93 -24.50
N PHE A 439 3.15 23.88 -23.78
CA PHE A 439 2.62 23.70 -22.45
C PHE A 439 1.12 23.37 -22.47
N LEU A 440 0.76 22.18 -21.95
CA LEU A 440 -0.61 21.77 -21.70
C LEU A 440 -0.86 21.74 -20.20
N GLY A 441 -1.51 22.75 -19.66
CA GLY A 441 -1.80 22.90 -18.24
C GLY A 441 -3.09 22.20 -17.84
N SER A 442 -3.06 21.45 -16.74
CA SER A 442 -4.23 20.81 -16.13
C SER A 442 -4.22 21.04 -14.63
N ASP A 443 -5.21 21.75 -14.13
CA ASP A 443 -5.42 22.02 -12.71
C ASP A 443 -6.70 21.34 -12.20
N PHE A 444 -6.62 20.71 -11.06
CA PHE A 444 -7.74 19.97 -10.47
C PHE A 444 -7.97 20.35 -9.01
N ARG A 445 -9.27 20.39 -8.62
CA ARG A 445 -9.71 20.39 -7.22
C ARG A 445 -10.72 19.27 -7.03
N MET A 446 -10.46 18.38 -6.09
CA MET A 446 -11.18 17.12 -5.90
C MET A 446 -11.72 16.97 -4.48
N PRO A 447 -12.70 17.81 -4.06
CA PRO A 447 -13.33 17.59 -2.77
C PRO A 447 -14.24 16.38 -2.81
N SER A 448 -14.18 15.53 -1.76
CA SER A 448 -15.13 14.45 -1.54
C SER A 448 -15.51 14.36 -0.06
N ALA A 449 -16.75 13.97 0.21
CA ALA A 449 -17.26 13.76 1.55
C ALA A 449 -18.19 12.54 1.56
N GLY A 450 -18.22 11.83 2.65
CA GLY A 450 -19.09 10.69 2.81
C GLY A 450 -19.36 10.35 4.25
N GLY A 451 -20.38 9.53 4.46
CA GLY A 451 -20.75 9.03 5.76
C GLY A 451 -21.37 7.64 5.68
N ALA A 452 -21.36 6.93 6.80
CA ALA A 452 -21.94 5.61 6.88
C ALA A 452 -22.51 5.31 8.26
N LEU A 453 -23.55 4.48 8.28
CA LEU A 453 -24.05 3.83 9.48
C LEU A 453 -23.86 2.32 9.33
N TYR A 454 -23.37 1.65 10.37
CA TYR A 454 -23.13 0.22 10.30
C TYR A 454 -23.43 -0.49 11.61
N HIS A 455 -23.87 -1.75 11.49
CA HIS A 455 -24.21 -2.60 12.60
C HIS A 455 -23.73 -4.02 12.34
N GLU A 456 -23.25 -4.72 13.38
CA GLU A 456 -22.98 -6.15 13.39
C GLU A 456 -23.52 -6.78 14.67
N SER A 457 -24.32 -7.84 14.51
CA SER A 457 -24.80 -8.70 15.57
C SER A 457 -24.12 -10.06 15.52
N ASN A 458 -23.69 -10.56 16.66
CA ASN A 458 -23.12 -11.89 16.84
C ASN A 458 -23.93 -12.63 17.90
N TYR A 459 -24.52 -13.78 17.56
CA TYR A 459 -25.27 -14.63 18.47
C TYR A 459 -24.63 -16.00 18.59
N THR A 460 -24.26 -16.40 19.80
CA THR A 460 -23.65 -17.70 20.09
C THR A 460 -24.65 -18.62 20.77
N LEU A 461 -24.92 -19.78 20.14
CA LEU A 461 -25.82 -20.81 20.60
C LEU A 461 -25.06 -22.13 20.72
N GLY A 462 -24.60 -22.48 21.91
CA GLY A 462 -23.72 -23.62 22.11
C GLY A 462 -22.44 -23.51 21.30
N ARG A 463 -22.22 -24.42 20.34
CA ARG A 463 -21.07 -24.44 19.45
C ARG A 463 -21.26 -23.63 18.19
N TRP A 464 -22.47 -23.11 17.95
CA TRP A 464 -22.78 -22.31 16.77
C TRP A 464 -22.67 -20.82 17.07
N ARG A 465 -22.09 -20.07 16.13
CA ARG A 465 -22.11 -18.61 16.13
C ARG A 465 -22.66 -18.12 14.82
N PHE A 466 -23.64 -17.23 14.92
CA PHE A 466 -24.27 -16.55 13.80
C PHE A 466 -23.84 -15.08 13.83
N THR A 467 -23.39 -14.55 12.70
CA THR A 467 -23.03 -13.14 12.53
C THR A 467 -23.89 -12.55 11.43
N ALA A 468 -24.52 -11.43 11.70
CA ALA A 468 -25.25 -10.64 10.71
C ALA A 468 -24.80 -9.19 10.80
N GLY A 469 -24.38 -8.64 9.69
CA GLY A 469 -23.90 -7.26 9.59
C GLY A 469 -24.55 -6.52 8.43
N LEU A 470 -24.74 -5.22 8.60
CA LEU A 470 -25.27 -4.33 7.58
C LEU A 470 -24.60 -2.96 7.71
N ARG A 471 -24.23 -2.38 6.58
CA ARG A 471 -23.70 -1.02 6.47
C ARG A 471 -24.37 -0.30 5.32
N PHE A 472 -24.70 0.96 5.54
CA PHE A 472 -25.15 1.89 4.51
C PHE A 472 -24.10 2.98 4.37
N ASP A 473 -23.54 3.12 3.17
CA ASP A 473 -22.57 4.14 2.80
C ASP A 473 -23.21 5.17 1.86
N PHE A 474 -22.85 6.43 2.06
CA PHE A 474 -23.14 7.56 1.17
C PHE A 474 -21.85 8.31 0.91
N GLU A 475 -21.57 8.63 -0.37
CA GLU A 475 -20.39 9.40 -0.78
C GLU A 475 -20.77 10.38 -1.88
N HIS A 476 -20.27 11.62 -1.77
CA HIS A 476 -20.37 12.64 -2.79
C HIS A 476 -18.97 13.12 -3.17
N ALA A 477 -18.62 12.99 -4.46
CA ALA A 477 -17.34 13.40 -5.04
C ALA A 477 -17.53 14.46 -6.11
N ARG A 478 -16.60 15.41 -6.17
CA ARG A 478 -16.55 16.46 -7.19
C ARG A 478 -15.18 16.52 -7.81
N LEU A 479 -15.15 16.81 -9.12
CA LEU A 479 -13.95 17.21 -9.84
C LEU A 479 -14.21 18.60 -10.45
N ARG A 480 -13.42 19.59 -10.03
CA ARG A 480 -13.33 20.88 -10.71
C ARG A 480 -12.02 20.92 -11.45
N TYR A 481 -12.06 21.20 -12.74
CA TYR A 481 -10.84 21.24 -13.53
C TYR A 481 -10.73 22.55 -14.32
N ARG A 482 -9.50 22.88 -14.67
CA ARG A 482 -9.12 23.87 -15.64
C ARG A 482 -8.05 23.30 -16.54
N ASN A 483 -8.37 23.10 -17.82
CA ASN A 483 -7.43 22.76 -18.86
C ASN A 483 -7.10 24.00 -19.66
N HIS A 484 -5.83 24.33 -19.83
CA HIS A 484 -5.45 25.57 -20.52
C HIS A 484 -4.15 25.39 -21.30
N THR A 485 -4.10 26.08 -22.43
CA THR A 485 -2.89 26.29 -23.23
C THR A 485 -3.02 27.62 -23.97
N ASP A 486 -1.90 28.29 -24.15
CA ASP A 486 -1.78 29.49 -25.00
C ASP A 486 -0.51 29.32 -25.83
N THR A 487 -0.69 29.24 -27.13
CA THR A 487 0.41 28.88 -28.02
C THR A 487 0.17 29.42 -29.43
N ARG A 488 1.21 29.40 -30.27
CA ARG A 488 1.17 29.87 -31.65
C ARG A 488 1.62 28.78 -32.60
N TYR A 489 0.99 28.74 -33.78
CA TYR A 489 1.37 27.84 -34.84
C TYR A 489 1.19 28.48 -36.19
N THR A 490 1.86 27.96 -37.20
CA THR A 490 1.71 28.38 -38.57
C THR A 490 0.95 27.33 -39.37
N LYS A 491 0.09 27.80 -40.26
CA LYS A 491 -0.66 26.99 -41.20
C LYS A 491 -0.32 27.49 -42.61
N THR A 492 0.43 26.71 -43.38
CA THR A 492 0.84 27.05 -44.73
C THR A 492 -0.07 26.34 -45.71
N ARG A 493 -0.73 27.10 -46.58
CA ARG A 493 -1.56 26.50 -47.63
C ARG A 493 -0.70 25.95 -48.75
N ILE A 494 -0.81 24.65 -49.02
CA ILE A 494 0.06 23.91 -49.95
C ILE A 494 -0.05 24.46 -51.39
N LYS A 495 -1.25 24.98 -51.78
CA LYS A 495 -1.51 25.43 -53.13
C LYS A 495 -0.69 26.66 -53.57
N ASP A 496 -0.38 27.54 -52.67
CA ASP A 496 0.22 28.87 -53.00
C ASP A 496 1.23 29.35 -51.95
N ASP A 497 1.64 28.46 -51.04
CA ASP A 497 2.58 28.71 -49.94
C ASP A 497 2.17 29.90 -49.02
N ALA A 498 0.90 30.26 -49.03
CA ALA A 498 0.37 31.30 -48.14
C ALA A 498 0.48 30.88 -46.68
N VAL A 499 1.19 31.63 -45.87
CA VAL A 499 1.44 31.35 -44.45
C VAL A 499 0.48 32.15 -43.59
N TYR A 500 -0.19 31.43 -42.68
CA TYR A 500 -1.10 32.01 -41.68
C TYR A 500 -0.51 31.77 -40.30
N GLU A 501 -0.20 32.84 -39.58
CA GLU A 501 0.19 32.76 -38.16
C GLU A 501 -1.09 32.81 -37.33
N LEU A 502 -1.29 31.81 -36.48
CA LEU A 502 -2.48 31.62 -35.66
C LEU A 502 -2.12 31.48 -34.22
N GLN A 503 -2.89 32.12 -33.35
CA GLN A 503 -2.83 31.94 -31.91
C GLN A 503 -3.91 30.94 -31.50
N LEU A 504 -3.54 29.97 -30.67
CA LEU A 504 -4.41 28.97 -30.12
C LEU A 504 -4.47 29.16 -28.61
N GLU A 505 -5.57 29.77 -28.13
CA GLU A 505 -5.86 29.91 -26.71
C GLU A 505 -7.03 29.00 -26.33
N ILE A 506 -6.82 28.18 -25.32
CA ILE A 506 -7.84 27.32 -24.72
C ILE A 506 -7.81 27.53 -23.20
N ASP A 507 -8.96 27.84 -22.61
CA ASP A 507 -9.17 27.86 -21.16
C ASP A 507 -10.52 27.15 -20.89
N ASP A 508 -10.44 25.84 -20.69
CA ASP A 508 -11.59 24.97 -20.50
C ASP A 508 -11.79 24.64 -19.02
N ARG A 509 -12.90 25.06 -18.46
CA ARG A 509 -13.24 24.88 -17.04
C ARG A 509 -14.59 24.21 -16.88
N SER A 510 -14.66 23.21 -16.02
CA SER A 510 -15.93 22.59 -15.68
C SER A 510 -15.92 21.95 -14.30
N THR A 511 -17.09 21.48 -13.88
CA THR A 511 -17.30 20.77 -12.62
C THR A 511 -18.11 19.51 -12.86
N LEU A 512 -17.55 18.38 -12.56
CA LEU A 512 -18.21 17.08 -12.58
C LEU A 512 -18.56 16.66 -11.15
N LYS A 513 -19.66 15.94 -10.98
CA LYS A 513 -20.15 15.47 -9.69
C LYS A 513 -20.60 14.02 -9.80
N GLN A 514 -20.32 13.23 -8.78
CA GLN A 514 -20.82 11.87 -8.63
C GLN A 514 -21.33 11.67 -7.19
N THR A 515 -22.37 10.86 -7.06
CA THR A 515 -22.92 10.47 -5.75
C THR A 515 -23.11 8.96 -5.77
N PHE A 516 -22.64 8.31 -4.72
CA PHE A 516 -22.72 6.86 -4.55
C PHE A 516 -23.47 6.54 -3.27
N THR A 517 -24.33 5.54 -3.32
CA THR A 517 -25.03 4.98 -2.16
C THR A 517 -24.93 3.47 -2.19
N GLU A 518 -24.48 2.88 -1.09
CA GLU A 518 -24.20 1.45 -1.04
C GLU A 518 -24.77 0.79 0.21
N LEU A 519 -25.37 -0.40 0.01
CA LEU A 519 -25.77 -1.29 1.08
C LEU A 519 -24.86 -2.53 1.08
N LEU A 520 -24.21 -2.79 2.22
CA LEU A 520 -23.13 -3.77 2.37
C LEU A 520 -23.50 -4.81 3.44
N PRO A 521 -24.29 -5.84 3.07
CA PRO A 521 -24.64 -6.92 3.97
C PRO A 521 -23.49 -7.92 4.14
N LYS A 522 -23.45 -8.55 5.33
CA LYS A 522 -22.61 -9.69 5.67
C LYS A 522 -23.43 -10.68 6.48
N PHE A 523 -23.28 -11.95 6.19
CA PHE A 523 -23.81 -13.05 6.95
C PHE A 523 -22.75 -14.12 7.14
N SER A 524 -22.58 -14.65 8.37
CA SER A 524 -21.65 -15.73 8.63
C SER A 524 -22.23 -16.72 9.65
N VAL A 525 -21.87 -17.98 9.46
CA VAL A 525 -22.15 -19.06 10.40
C VAL A 525 -20.83 -19.75 10.74
N MET A 526 -20.55 -19.93 12.01
CA MET A 526 -19.37 -20.67 12.47
C MET A 526 -19.79 -21.80 13.41
N TYR A 527 -19.20 -22.95 13.25
CA TYR A 527 -19.31 -24.08 14.18
C TYR A 527 -17.96 -24.32 14.84
N SER A 528 -17.89 -24.25 16.17
CA SER A 528 -16.70 -24.53 16.95
C SER A 528 -16.73 -25.97 17.46
N PHE A 529 -15.81 -26.80 17.01
CA PHE A 529 -15.65 -28.18 17.52
C PHE A 529 -15.15 -28.14 18.97
N ASP A 530 -14.19 -27.22 19.22
CA ASP A 530 -13.64 -26.88 20.53
C ASP A 530 -13.09 -25.44 20.52
N GLU A 531 -12.28 -25.05 21.49
CA GLU A 531 -11.68 -23.71 21.59
C GLU A 531 -10.63 -23.44 20.49
N THR A 532 -10.11 -24.48 19.87
CA THR A 532 -8.97 -24.43 18.95
C THR A 532 -9.32 -24.77 17.51
N ARG A 533 -10.51 -25.36 17.26
CA ARG A 533 -10.93 -25.81 15.92
C ARG A 533 -12.33 -25.32 15.59
N ASN A 534 -12.46 -24.73 14.44
CA ASN A 534 -13.75 -24.27 13.93
C ASN A 534 -13.83 -24.37 12.40
N LEU A 535 -15.05 -24.34 11.91
CA LEU A 535 -15.39 -24.21 10.50
C LEU A 535 -16.40 -23.08 10.34
N TYR A 536 -16.27 -22.27 9.31
CA TYR A 536 -17.19 -21.18 9.04
C TYR A 536 -17.60 -21.07 7.57
N LEU A 537 -18.77 -20.48 7.36
CA LEU A 537 -19.28 -20.01 6.08
C LEU A 537 -19.51 -18.50 6.20
N THR A 538 -19.05 -17.73 5.21
CA THR A 538 -19.27 -16.28 5.14
C THR A 538 -19.77 -15.88 3.75
N ILE A 539 -20.81 -15.05 3.71
CA ILE A 539 -21.30 -14.36 2.51
C ILE A 539 -21.25 -12.87 2.81
N ALA A 540 -20.52 -12.11 2.00
CA ALA A 540 -20.36 -10.68 2.21
C ALA A 540 -20.30 -9.92 0.89
N LYS A 541 -20.89 -8.72 0.87
CA LYS A 541 -20.76 -7.77 -0.24
C LYS A 541 -19.61 -6.81 0.06
N GLY A 542 -18.74 -6.61 -0.93
CA GLY A 542 -17.71 -5.60 -0.93
C GLY A 542 -17.92 -4.57 -2.01
N TYR A 543 -17.36 -3.37 -1.84
CA TYR A 543 -17.37 -2.37 -2.89
C TYR A 543 -16.10 -1.51 -2.87
N LYS A 544 -15.80 -0.96 -4.04
CA LYS A 544 -14.76 0.05 -4.27
C LYS A 544 -15.41 1.26 -4.91
N SER A 545 -15.17 2.45 -4.38
CA SER A 545 -15.82 3.66 -4.85
C SER A 545 -15.45 4.01 -6.29
N GLY A 546 -16.37 4.69 -6.99
CA GLY A 546 -16.09 5.32 -8.27
C GLY A 546 -15.21 6.56 -8.13
N GLY A 547 -14.93 7.23 -9.24
CA GLY A 547 -14.06 8.39 -9.24
C GLY A 547 -13.98 9.08 -10.60
N PHE A 548 -12.87 9.82 -10.79
CA PHE A 548 -12.59 10.59 -11.98
C PHE A 548 -11.19 10.31 -12.50
N ASN A 549 -11.08 10.13 -13.81
CA ASN A 549 -9.83 9.94 -14.54
C ASN A 549 -9.14 11.28 -14.79
N THR A 550 -8.23 11.69 -13.91
CA THR A 550 -7.47 12.93 -14.11
C THR A 550 -6.33 12.79 -15.13
N GLN A 551 -5.88 11.58 -15.41
CA GLN A 551 -4.74 11.31 -16.28
C GLN A 551 -5.01 11.49 -17.77
N ILE A 552 -6.28 11.52 -18.20
CA ILE A 552 -6.64 11.71 -19.63
C ILE A 552 -6.83 13.16 -20.02
N PHE A 553 -6.67 14.12 -19.11
CA PHE A 553 -6.97 15.52 -19.40
C PHE A 553 -5.98 16.17 -20.34
N SER A 554 -4.72 15.75 -20.39
CA SER A 554 -3.76 16.14 -21.41
C SER A 554 -4.23 15.72 -22.80
N ASP A 555 -4.72 14.50 -22.95
CA ASP A 555 -5.23 13.98 -24.21
C ASP A 555 -6.51 14.71 -24.66
N VAL A 556 -7.40 15.01 -23.69
CA VAL A 556 -8.60 15.81 -23.91
C VAL A 556 -8.25 17.22 -24.39
N LEU A 557 -7.23 17.84 -23.78
CA LEU A 557 -6.77 19.18 -24.18
C LEU A 557 -6.11 19.13 -25.56
N GLN A 558 -5.30 18.13 -25.85
CA GLN A 558 -4.70 17.90 -27.16
C GLN A 558 -5.77 17.73 -28.25
N GLN A 559 -6.81 16.94 -28.00
CA GLN A 559 -7.93 16.81 -28.94
C GLN A 559 -8.70 18.12 -29.15
N LYS A 560 -8.96 18.90 -28.09
CA LYS A 560 -9.57 20.23 -28.22
C LYS A 560 -8.70 21.15 -29.04
N MET A 561 -7.39 21.07 -28.87
CA MET A 561 -6.42 21.81 -29.66
C MET A 561 -6.53 21.43 -31.15
N MET A 562 -6.51 20.14 -31.48
CA MET A 562 -6.67 19.61 -32.84
C MET A 562 -8.00 20.06 -33.47
N ASN A 563 -9.10 20.03 -32.72
CA ASN A 563 -10.40 20.53 -33.20
C ASN A 563 -10.39 22.04 -33.50
N ARG A 564 -9.74 22.85 -32.70
CA ARG A 564 -9.58 24.28 -32.93
C ARG A 564 -8.73 24.56 -34.16
N MET A 565 -7.77 23.70 -34.46
CA MET A 565 -6.96 23.76 -35.70
C MET A 565 -7.74 23.28 -36.93
N GLY A 566 -8.94 22.75 -36.75
CA GLY A 566 -9.79 22.18 -37.81
C GLY A 566 -9.45 20.75 -38.17
N ILE A 567 -8.78 20.03 -37.28
CA ILE A 567 -8.29 18.65 -37.45
C ILE A 567 -8.84 17.79 -36.31
N GLY A 568 -9.74 16.88 -36.59
CA GLY A 568 -10.17 15.90 -35.61
C GLY A 568 -11.62 16.02 -35.13
N GLU A 569 -12.05 15.08 -34.30
CA GLU A 569 -13.42 14.93 -33.79
C GLU A 569 -13.59 15.53 -32.39
N VAL A 570 -14.82 15.91 -32.04
CA VAL A 570 -15.16 16.43 -30.72
C VAL A 570 -15.17 15.27 -29.70
N TYR A 571 -14.35 15.36 -28.66
CA TYR A 571 -14.33 14.39 -27.57
C TYR A 571 -15.34 14.75 -26.47
N ASP A 572 -16.20 13.79 -26.09
CA ASP A 572 -17.10 13.94 -24.94
C ASP A 572 -16.36 13.63 -23.62
N VAL A 573 -15.83 14.69 -23.01
CA VAL A 573 -15.08 14.61 -21.74
C VAL A 573 -15.85 13.86 -20.65
N GLN A 574 -17.16 14.01 -20.58
CA GLN A 574 -17.96 13.43 -19.49
C GLN A 574 -17.98 11.90 -19.54
N ARG A 575 -17.97 11.31 -20.72
CA ARG A 575 -17.98 9.85 -20.89
C ARG A 575 -16.66 9.19 -20.56
N GLY A 576 -15.52 9.88 -20.75
CA GLY A 576 -14.19 9.34 -20.49
C GLY A 576 -13.68 9.57 -19.07
N VAL A 577 -14.11 10.66 -18.43
CA VAL A 577 -13.55 11.10 -17.15
C VAL A 577 -14.13 10.36 -15.94
N ALA A 578 -15.43 10.04 -15.95
CA ALA A 578 -16.10 9.46 -14.80
C ALA A 578 -16.17 7.92 -14.88
N TYR A 579 -15.87 7.23 -13.82
CA TYR A 579 -16.06 5.77 -13.70
C TYR A 579 -16.90 5.42 -12.48
N LYS A 580 -17.66 4.30 -12.58
CA LYS A 580 -18.62 3.85 -11.58
C LYS A 580 -17.94 3.04 -10.47
N PRO A 581 -18.61 2.86 -9.31
CA PRO A 581 -18.20 1.89 -8.30
C PRO A 581 -18.12 0.46 -8.85
N GLU A 582 -17.22 -0.32 -8.24
CA GLU A 582 -17.05 -1.75 -8.47
C GLU A 582 -17.62 -2.53 -7.29
N TYR A 583 -18.29 -3.66 -7.54
CA TYR A 583 -18.96 -4.47 -6.52
C TYR A 583 -18.53 -5.92 -6.56
N SER A 584 -18.42 -6.55 -5.39
CA SER A 584 -18.19 -7.98 -5.29
C SER A 584 -19.13 -8.66 -4.32
N TRP A 585 -19.54 -9.90 -4.64
CA TRP A 585 -20.09 -10.85 -3.70
C TRP A 585 -19.06 -11.95 -3.45
N ASN A 586 -18.69 -12.15 -2.21
CA ASN A 586 -17.78 -13.21 -1.78
C ASN A 586 -18.54 -14.29 -1.03
N TYR A 587 -18.32 -15.53 -1.42
CA TYR A 587 -18.79 -16.75 -0.76
C TYR A 587 -17.55 -17.52 -0.30
N GLU A 588 -17.41 -17.73 1.00
CA GLU A 588 -16.21 -18.28 1.60
C GLU A 588 -16.56 -19.38 2.58
N ILE A 589 -15.90 -20.52 2.48
CA ILE A 589 -15.86 -21.57 3.48
C ILE A 589 -14.43 -21.67 3.99
N GLY A 590 -14.23 -21.57 5.29
CA GLY A 590 -12.90 -21.65 5.89
C GLY A 590 -12.93 -22.19 7.31
N GLY A 591 -11.76 -22.38 7.86
CA GLY A 591 -11.63 -22.89 9.21
C GLY A 591 -10.27 -22.62 9.82
N HIS A 592 -10.23 -22.62 11.13
CA HIS A 592 -9.01 -22.51 11.93
C HIS A 592 -8.83 -23.81 12.71
N PHE A 593 -7.59 -24.23 12.85
CA PHE A 593 -7.26 -25.43 13.60
C PHE A 593 -5.97 -25.29 14.39
N SER A 594 -5.92 -25.97 15.53
CA SER A 594 -4.72 -26.20 16.30
C SER A 594 -4.75 -27.65 16.80
N CYS A 595 -3.68 -28.38 16.56
CA CYS A 595 -3.55 -29.80 16.89
C CYS A 595 -2.24 -30.06 17.62
N MET A 596 -2.09 -31.25 18.21
CA MET A 596 -0.85 -31.67 18.91
C MET A 596 -0.40 -30.64 19.94
N GLU A 597 -1.29 -30.23 20.85
CA GLU A 597 -1.02 -29.24 21.90
C GLU A 597 -0.49 -27.89 21.38
N GLY A 598 -0.88 -27.52 20.14
CA GLY A 598 -0.46 -26.28 19.50
C GLY A 598 0.79 -26.39 18.63
N ALA A 599 1.41 -27.57 18.53
CA ALA A 599 2.58 -27.80 17.68
C ALA A 599 2.24 -27.64 16.18
N VAL A 600 0.99 -27.86 15.77
CA VAL A 600 0.49 -27.63 14.41
C VAL A 600 -0.70 -26.71 14.47
N ARG A 601 -0.61 -25.57 13.81
CA ARG A 601 -1.65 -24.55 13.78
C ARG A 601 -1.84 -24.04 12.36
N GLY A 602 -3.06 -23.66 12.02
CA GLY A 602 -3.28 -23.08 10.70
C GLY A 602 -4.70 -22.62 10.46
N ASP A 603 -4.87 -22.10 9.26
CA ASP A 603 -6.13 -21.71 8.66
C ASP A 603 -6.19 -22.17 7.21
N PHE A 604 -7.41 -22.38 6.73
CA PHE A 604 -7.69 -22.59 5.33
C PHE A 604 -8.96 -21.84 4.92
N ALA A 605 -9.06 -21.49 3.63
CA ALA A 605 -10.26 -20.92 3.05
C ALA A 605 -10.41 -21.35 1.60
N LEU A 606 -11.65 -21.62 1.20
CA LEU A 606 -12.09 -21.75 -0.19
C LEU A 606 -13.01 -20.57 -0.47
N PHE A 607 -12.82 -19.88 -1.58
CA PHE A 607 -13.61 -18.71 -1.90
C PHE A 607 -14.09 -18.70 -3.36
N TYR A 608 -15.23 -18.08 -3.57
CA TYR A 608 -15.76 -17.68 -4.86
C TYR A 608 -16.20 -16.22 -4.80
N ILE A 609 -15.70 -15.40 -5.72
CA ILE A 609 -16.00 -13.97 -5.81
C ILE A 609 -16.64 -13.70 -7.18
N ASP A 610 -17.83 -13.12 -7.18
CA ASP A 610 -18.51 -12.55 -8.36
C ASP A 610 -18.36 -11.03 -8.31
N CYS A 611 -17.61 -10.48 -9.25
CA CYS A 611 -17.33 -9.05 -9.32
C CYS A 611 -18.00 -8.42 -10.54
N ARG A 612 -18.63 -7.26 -10.35
CA ARG A 612 -19.31 -6.50 -11.38
C ARG A 612 -18.75 -5.10 -11.48
N ASP A 613 -18.76 -4.59 -12.72
CA ASP A 613 -18.22 -3.28 -13.04
C ASP A 613 -16.76 -3.11 -12.56
N GLN A 614 -15.96 -4.17 -12.67
CA GLN A 614 -14.56 -4.18 -12.26
C GLN A 614 -13.81 -3.01 -12.90
N GLN A 615 -13.12 -2.25 -12.08
CA GLN A 615 -12.32 -1.12 -12.51
C GLN A 615 -10.97 -1.60 -13.02
N LEU A 616 -10.71 -1.41 -14.31
CA LEU A 616 -9.46 -1.73 -14.98
C LEU A 616 -8.81 -0.46 -15.53
N THR A 617 -7.49 -0.46 -15.56
CA THR A 617 -6.70 0.60 -16.19
C THR A 617 -6.43 0.23 -17.64
N VAL A 618 -6.95 1.01 -18.56
CA VAL A 618 -6.82 0.81 -20.02
C VAL A 618 -6.33 2.09 -20.70
N PHE A 619 -5.90 1.99 -21.96
CA PHE A 619 -5.72 3.16 -22.80
C PHE A 619 -7.07 3.62 -23.38
N PRO A 620 -7.27 4.93 -23.59
CA PRO A 620 -8.41 5.39 -24.36
C PRO A 620 -8.43 4.77 -25.76
N PRO A 621 -9.60 4.49 -26.33
CA PRO A 621 -9.71 3.87 -27.66
C PRO A 621 -8.91 4.64 -28.73
N GLY A 622 -8.01 3.95 -29.41
CA GLY A 622 -7.19 4.52 -30.48
C GLY A 622 -6.01 5.38 -30.02
N GLN A 623 -5.69 5.39 -28.72
CA GLN A 623 -4.56 6.12 -28.17
C GLN A 623 -3.53 5.19 -27.56
N THR A 624 -2.26 5.62 -27.60
CA THR A 624 -1.12 4.92 -26.97
C THR A 624 -0.56 5.71 -25.78
N THR A 625 -1.14 6.88 -25.51
CA THR A 625 -0.86 7.78 -24.40
C THR A 625 -2.07 7.90 -23.50
N GLY A 626 -1.88 8.41 -22.30
CA GLY A 626 -2.93 8.50 -21.28
C GLY A 626 -3.42 7.15 -20.80
N ARG A 627 -3.89 7.10 -19.59
CA ARG A 627 -4.49 5.90 -19.02
C ARG A 627 -5.76 6.28 -18.30
N MET A 628 -6.79 5.46 -18.46
CA MET A 628 -8.06 5.70 -17.79
C MET A 628 -8.54 4.46 -17.05
N MET A 629 -9.23 4.69 -15.94
CA MET A 629 -10.06 3.66 -15.34
C MET A 629 -11.34 3.50 -16.15
N THR A 630 -11.66 2.28 -16.47
CA THR A 630 -12.94 1.92 -17.07
C THR A 630 -13.59 0.79 -16.28
N ASN A 631 -14.91 0.67 -16.36
CA ASN A 631 -15.64 -0.43 -15.77
C ASN A 631 -15.70 -1.58 -16.77
N ALA A 632 -14.87 -2.60 -16.58
CA ALA A 632 -14.94 -3.84 -17.34
C ALA A 632 -16.11 -4.70 -16.82
N GLY A 633 -17.01 -5.06 -17.61
CA GLY A 633 -18.21 -5.87 -17.36
C GLY A 633 -18.23 -6.69 -16.06
N ARG A 634 -18.09 -8.03 -16.17
CA ARG A 634 -18.17 -8.95 -15.03
C ARG A 634 -16.96 -9.86 -14.98
N THR A 635 -16.42 -10.07 -13.79
CA THR A 635 -15.33 -11.01 -13.56
C THR A 635 -15.70 -12.00 -12.46
N ARG A 636 -15.00 -13.12 -12.40
CA ARG A 636 -15.09 -14.09 -11.33
C ARG A 636 -13.71 -14.44 -10.81
N SER A 637 -13.60 -14.70 -9.53
CA SER A 637 -12.40 -15.27 -8.95
C SER A 637 -12.78 -16.43 -8.05
N LEU A 638 -12.13 -17.56 -8.21
CA LEU A 638 -12.26 -18.70 -7.31
C LEU A 638 -10.88 -19.16 -6.88
N GLY A 639 -10.77 -19.65 -5.65
CA GLY A 639 -9.47 -20.08 -5.17
C GLY A 639 -9.50 -20.77 -3.83
N ALA A 640 -8.28 -21.14 -3.42
CA ALA A 640 -8.01 -21.80 -2.16
C ALA A 640 -6.81 -21.13 -1.48
N GLU A 641 -6.85 -21.11 -0.16
CA GLU A 641 -5.81 -20.58 0.71
C GLU A 641 -5.54 -21.55 1.84
N ALA A 642 -4.28 -21.69 2.22
CA ALA A 642 -3.87 -22.41 3.40
C ALA A 642 -2.64 -21.75 4.00
N ALA A 643 -2.63 -21.62 5.31
CA ALA A 643 -1.48 -21.17 6.06
C ALA A 643 -1.30 -22.10 7.25
N VAL A 644 -0.09 -22.65 7.42
CA VAL A 644 0.21 -23.65 8.45
C VAL A 644 1.54 -23.32 9.10
N GLN A 645 1.54 -23.31 10.41
CA GLN A 645 2.73 -23.29 11.23
C GLN A 645 2.90 -24.62 11.92
N ILE A 646 4.12 -25.15 11.90
CA ILE A 646 4.50 -26.40 12.52
C ILE A 646 5.71 -26.13 13.42
N SER A 647 5.54 -26.30 14.73
CA SER A 647 6.59 -26.17 15.74
C SER A 647 6.74 -27.51 16.45
N PRO A 648 7.44 -28.49 15.83
CA PRO A 648 7.52 -29.87 16.36
C PRO A 648 8.27 -29.92 17.68
N TRP A 649 9.16 -28.96 17.93
CA TRP A 649 9.83 -28.72 19.21
C TRP A 649 10.15 -27.24 19.38
N ARG A 650 10.47 -26.80 20.59
CA ARG A 650 10.62 -25.36 20.95
C ARG A 650 11.68 -24.61 20.17
N THR A 651 12.59 -25.29 19.52
CA THR A 651 13.72 -24.69 18.81
C THR A 651 13.59 -24.71 17.29
N PHE A 652 12.50 -25.25 16.75
CA PHE A 652 12.35 -25.41 15.32
C PHE A 652 10.93 -25.08 14.86
N ASP A 653 10.84 -24.11 13.96
CA ASP A 653 9.59 -23.62 13.39
C ASP A 653 9.60 -23.77 11.87
N ILE A 654 8.48 -24.22 11.31
CA ILE A 654 8.22 -24.24 9.87
C ILE A 654 6.95 -23.43 9.61
N ASN A 655 7.00 -22.50 8.69
CA ASN A 655 5.87 -21.72 8.23
C ASN A 655 5.60 -22.01 6.75
N LEU A 656 4.36 -22.35 6.42
CA LEU A 656 3.91 -22.62 5.07
C LEU A 656 2.67 -21.76 4.78
N ALA A 657 2.68 -21.03 3.67
CA ALA A 657 1.52 -20.28 3.20
C ALA A 657 1.36 -20.51 1.71
N TYR A 658 0.18 -20.95 1.29
CA TYR A 658 -0.15 -21.21 -0.11
C TYR A 658 -1.48 -20.58 -0.49
N GLY A 659 -1.51 -19.97 -1.66
CA GLY A 659 -2.70 -19.41 -2.27
C GLY A 659 -2.80 -19.80 -3.75
N TYR A 660 -3.98 -20.23 -4.16
CA TYR A 660 -4.37 -20.43 -5.56
C TYR A 660 -5.51 -19.50 -5.93
N THR A 661 -5.43 -18.86 -7.09
CA THR A 661 -6.47 -17.96 -7.61
C THR A 661 -6.68 -18.17 -9.10
N ASP A 662 -7.91 -18.49 -9.52
CA ASP A 662 -8.36 -18.45 -10.90
C ASP A 662 -9.32 -17.27 -11.09
N ALA A 663 -8.77 -16.13 -11.47
CA ALA A 663 -9.49 -14.89 -11.71
C ALA A 663 -9.63 -14.65 -13.22
N ARG A 664 -10.89 -14.51 -13.72
CA ARG A 664 -11.19 -14.41 -15.15
C ARG A 664 -12.30 -13.43 -15.46
N PHE A 665 -12.24 -12.89 -16.66
CA PHE A 665 -13.35 -12.14 -17.25
C PHE A 665 -14.50 -13.09 -17.59
N VAL A 666 -15.68 -12.80 -17.08
CA VAL A 666 -16.93 -13.45 -17.48
C VAL A 666 -17.54 -12.74 -18.68
N ARG A 667 -17.44 -11.40 -18.71
CA ARG A 667 -17.85 -10.55 -19.81
C ARG A 667 -17.01 -9.27 -19.80
N TYR A 668 -16.19 -9.13 -20.79
CA TYR A 668 -15.46 -7.89 -21.08
C TYR A 668 -15.24 -7.79 -22.59
N GLU A 669 -15.77 -6.73 -23.19
CA GLU A 669 -15.66 -6.43 -24.61
C GLU A 669 -15.14 -5.01 -24.77
N THR A 670 -14.22 -4.82 -25.69
CA THR A 670 -13.68 -3.51 -26.06
C THR A 670 -13.62 -3.38 -27.56
N THR A 671 -13.45 -2.16 -28.05
CA THR A 671 -13.23 -1.89 -29.47
C THR A 671 -11.80 -1.43 -29.63
N VAL A 672 -11.06 -2.12 -30.49
CA VAL A 672 -9.70 -1.74 -30.91
C VAL A 672 -9.71 -1.43 -32.40
N LYS A 673 -8.75 -0.64 -32.88
CA LYS A 673 -8.53 -0.46 -34.33
C LYS A 673 -7.68 -1.62 -34.83
N ASN A 674 -8.07 -2.22 -35.98
CA ASN A 674 -7.22 -3.17 -36.70
C ASN A 674 -6.12 -2.42 -37.46
N ASP A 675 -5.27 -3.15 -38.18
CA ASP A 675 -4.17 -2.58 -38.98
C ASP A 675 -4.66 -1.64 -40.09
N ASP A 676 -5.89 -1.79 -40.54
CA ASP A 676 -6.54 -0.93 -41.53
C ASP A 676 -7.21 0.30 -40.89
N GLY A 677 -7.17 0.44 -39.57
CA GLY A 677 -7.80 1.52 -38.82
C GLY A 677 -9.28 1.33 -38.51
N ASP A 678 -9.88 0.22 -38.90
CA ASP A 678 -11.31 -0.08 -38.67
C ASP A 678 -11.56 -0.52 -37.22
N PRO A 679 -12.69 -0.12 -36.62
CA PRO A 679 -13.05 -0.50 -35.28
C PRO A 679 -13.49 -1.97 -35.21
N VAL A 680 -12.71 -2.82 -34.56
CA VAL A 680 -13.01 -4.24 -34.34
C VAL A 680 -13.38 -4.49 -32.89
N ARG A 681 -14.49 -5.18 -32.64
CA ARG A 681 -14.90 -5.59 -31.30
C ARG A 681 -14.17 -6.84 -30.88
N ILE A 682 -13.46 -6.79 -29.77
CA ILE A 682 -12.73 -7.91 -29.18
C ILE A 682 -13.38 -8.30 -27.85
N SER A 683 -13.51 -9.60 -27.62
CA SER A 683 -14.00 -10.18 -26.37
C SER A 683 -12.85 -10.85 -25.62
N TYR A 684 -12.64 -10.45 -24.37
CA TYR A 684 -11.64 -11.08 -23.47
C TYR A 684 -12.27 -12.12 -22.53
N LYS A 685 -13.46 -12.60 -22.86
CA LYS A 685 -14.14 -13.64 -22.07
C LYS A 685 -13.21 -14.83 -21.83
N ASP A 686 -13.20 -15.34 -20.59
CA ASP A 686 -12.40 -16.45 -20.09
C ASP A 686 -10.88 -16.17 -19.98
N ASN A 687 -10.39 -15.01 -20.45
CA ASN A 687 -9.03 -14.58 -20.20
C ASN A 687 -8.84 -14.26 -18.72
N ARG A 688 -7.61 -14.40 -18.24
CA ARG A 688 -7.23 -14.11 -16.86
C ARG A 688 -7.07 -12.62 -16.62
N ILE A 689 -7.40 -12.20 -15.41
CA ILE A 689 -7.22 -10.81 -14.97
C ILE A 689 -5.73 -10.50 -14.86
N PRO A 690 -5.25 -9.38 -15.45
CA PRO A 690 -3.85 -8.97 -15.36
C PRO A 690 -3.38 -8.68 -13.92
N TYR A 691 -2.06 -8.77 -13.70
CA TYR A 691 -1.33 -8.45 -12.48
C TYR A 691 -1.63 -9.34 -11.25
N ALA A 692 -2.51 -10.31 -11.36
CA ALA A 692 -2.83 -11.24 -10.29
C ALA A 692 -2.09 -12.58 -10.48
N PRO A 693 -1.15 -12.98 -9.60
CA PRO A 693 -0.49 -14.26 -9.70
C PRO A 693 -1.49 -15.40 -9.46
N GLN A 694 -1.36 -16.47 -10.26
CA GLN A 694 -2.20 -17.68 -10.11
C GLN A 694 -1.91 -18.44 -8.81
N HIS A 695 -0.66 -18.43 -8.40
CA HIS A 695 -0.17 -19.10 -7.21
C HIS A 695 0.70 -18.15 -6.41
N THR A 696 0.56 -18.20 -5.12
CA THR A 696 1.50 -17.61 -4.17
C THR A 696 1.92 -18.71 -3.21
N LEU A 697 3.21 -18.82 -2.96
CA LEU A 697 3.76 -19.80 -2.02
C LEU A 697 4.85 -19.12 -1.19
N SER A 698 4.78 -19.31 0.11
CA SER A 698 5.87 -19.02 1.04
C SER A 698 6.13 -20.25 1.88
N ALA A 699 7.39 -20.67 1.97
CA ALA A 699 7.83 -21.69 2.88
C ALA A 699 9.09 -21.21 3.59
N GLY A 700 9.10 -21.29 4.91
CA GLY A 700 10.22 -20.86 5.73
C GLY A 700 10.46 -21.84 6.89
N ALA A 701 11.73 -21.97 7.28
CA ALA A 701 12.13 -22.72 8.45
C ALA A 701 13.08 -21.87 9.29
N ALA A 702 12.93 -21.94 10.60
CA ALA A 702 13.82 -21.31 11.56
C ALA A 702 14.26 -22.35 12.61
N TRP A 703 15.58 -22.42 12.83
CA TRP A 703 16.17 -23.31 13.82
C TRP A 703 16.97 -22.49 14.81
N THR A 704 16.57 -22.53 16.07
CA THR A 704 17.23 -21.86 17.19
C THR A 704 18.12 -22.86 17.91
N VAL A 705 19.43 -22.59 17.95
CA VAL A 705 20.43 -23.43 18.63
C VAL A 705 20.93 -22.64 19.85
N PRO A 706 20.58 -23.07 21.07
CA PRO A 706 21.13 -22.49 22.28
C PRO A 706 22.65 -22.69 22.32
N THR A 707 23.45 -21.62 22.39
CA THR A 707 24.91 -21.72 22.37
C THR A 707 25.46 -22.10 23.73
N GLY A 708 24.74 -21.90 24.81
CA GLY A 708 25.21 -22.06 26.20
C GLY A 708 26.15 -20.92 26.64
N VAL A 709 26.50 -20.02 25.76
CA VAL A 709 27.40 -18.90 26.03
C VAL A 709 26.58 -17.66 26.36
N LYS A 710 26.59 -17.23 27.62
CA LYS A 710 25.71 -16.16 28.14
C LYS A 710 25.75 -14.86 27.36
N TRP A 711 26.92 -14.41 26.90
CA TRP A 711 27.05 -13.16 26.15
C TRP A 711 26.67 -13.30 24.69
N LEU A 712 26.70 -14.50 24.11
CA LEU A 712 26.37 -14.73 22.69
C LEU A 712 24.87 -14.96 22.47
N GLY A 713 24.19 -15.54 23.48
CA GLY A 713 22.79 -15.90 23.38
C GLY A 713 22.57 -17.10 22.46
N ASP A 714 21.49 -17.11 21.72
CA ASP A 714 21.09 -18.18 20.81
C ASP A 714 21.55 -17.88 19.38
N LEU A 715 21.83 -18.94 18.62
CA LEU A 715 22.10 -18.87 17.20
C LEU A 715 20.87 -19.30 16.42
N VAL A 716 20.30 -18.42 15.63
CA VAL A 716 19.11 -18.69 14.84
C VAL A 716 19.49 -18.79 13.36
N PHE A 717 19.28 -19.95 12.78
CA PHE A 717 19.36 -20.18 11.34
C PHE A 717 17.98 -20.07 10.74
N GLN A 718 17.84 -19.27 9.69
CA GLN A 718 16.59 -19.12 8.98
C GLN A 718 16.81 -19.27 7.49
N ALA A 719 15.94 -20.00 6.82
CA ALA A 719 15.90 -20.11 5.37
C ALA A 719 14.45 -20.11 4.91
N GLY A 720 14.22 -19.54 3.72
CA GLY A 720 12.88 -19.48 3.17
C GLY A 720 12.88 -19.33 1.66
N VAL A 721 11.73 -19.62 1.05
CA VAL A 721 11.45 -19.42 -0.36
C VAL A 721 10.09 -18.73 -0.51
N ARG A 722 10.02 -17.76 -1.40
CA ARG A 722 8.79 -17.07 -1.80
C ARG A 722 8.61 -17.20 -3.30
N CYS A 723 7.45 -17.73 -3.72
CA CYS A 723 7.18 -18.00 -5.12
C CYS A 723 5.93 -17.26 -5.58
N ALA A 724 5.96 -16.79 -6.82
CA ALA A 724 4.79 -16.36 -7.54
C ALA A 724 4.58 -17.22 -8.79
N GLY A 725 3.37 -17.66 -9.01
CA GLY A 725 2.96 -18.32 -10.23
C GLY A 725 2.91 -17.33 -11.40
N ARG A 726 2.46 -17.83 -12.56
CA ARG A 726 2.36 -16.96 -13.73
C ARG A 726 1.50 -15.71 -13.45
N ILE A 727 1.98 -14.55 -13.89
CA ILE A 727 1.31 -13.26 -13.84
C ILE A 727 1.12 -12.77 -15.27
N TRP A 728 -0.12 -12.56 -15.70
CA TRP A 728 -0.41 -11.98 -16.99
C TRP A 728 -0.35 -10.46 -16.90
N TRP A 729 0.19 -9.80 -17.94
CA TRP A 729 0.38 -8.35 -17.95
C TRP A 729 -0.70 -7.60 -18.73
N ASN A 730 -1.39 -8.28 -19.62
CA ASN A 730 -2.41 -7.70 -20.50
C ASN A 730 -3.70 -8.55 -20.52
N GLU A 731 -4.77 -7.95 -20.99
CA GLU A 731 -6.11 -8.55 -21.05
C GLU A 731 -6.20 -9.67 -22.10
N GLU A 732 -5.36 -9.61 -23.15
CA GLU A 732 -5.23 -10.64 -24.19
C GLU A 732 -4.60 -11.92 -23.67
N ASN A 733 -3.88 -11.86 -22.54
CA ASN A 733 -3.06 -12.94 -22.01
C ASN A 733 -1.94 -13.41 -22.97
N THR A 734 -1.35 -12.45 -23.69
CA THR A 734 -0.23 -12.72 -24.60
C THR A 734 1.13 -12.50 -23.93
N LEU A 735 1.17 -11.62 -22.93
CA LEU A 735 2.38 -11.25 -22.20
C LEU A 735 2.29 -11.69 -20.74
N SER A 736 3.31 -12.32 -20.23
CA SER A 736 3.31 -12.80 -18.84
C SER A 736 4.70 -12.89 -18.23
N GLN A 737 4.79 -12.71 -16.91
CA GLN A 737 5.89 -13.19 -16.09
C GLN A 737 5.67 -14.67 -15.79
N PRO A 738 6.58 -15.58 -16.15
CA PRO A 738 6.51 -16.98 -15.74
C PRO A 738 6.63 -17.15 -14.23
N PHE A 739 6.46 -18.39 -13.75
CA PHE A 739 6.77 -18.74 -12.37
C PHE A 739 8.18 -18.32 -11.98
N TYR A 740 8.33 -17.74 -10.79
CA TYR A 740 9.65 -17.46 -10.20
C TYR A 740 9.66 -17.75 -8.70
N ALA A 741 10.85 -18.00 -8.16
CA ALA A 741 11.10 -18.29 -6.76
C ALA A 741 12.26 -17.46 -6.23
N LEU A 742 12.08 -16.82 -5.08
CA LEU A 742 13.08 -16.02 -4.39
C LEU A 742 13.48 -16.74 -3.11
N THR A 743 14.77 -17.04 -2.98
CA THR A 743 15.34 -17.75 -1.83
C THR A 743 16.03 -16.77 -0.91
N ASP A 744 15.72 -16.85 0.37
CA ASP A 744 16.30 -15.99 1.40
C ASP A 744 16.91 -16.87 2.51
N ALA A 745 17.99 -16.39 3.13
CA ALA A 745 18.55 -17.02 4.32
C ALA A 745 19.17 -15.97 5.25
N SER A 746 19.23 -16.30 6.52
CA SER A 746 19.96 -15.50 7.51
C SER A 746 20.50 -16.35 8.65
N VAL A 747 21.58 -15.85 9.25
CA VAL A 747 22.13 -16.33 10.52
C VAL A 747 22.11 -15.17 11.48
N ARG A 748 21.53 -15.40 12.66
CA ARG A 748 21.36 -14.37 13.68
C ARG A 748 21.89 -14.86 15.02
N PHE A 749 22.68 -14.05 15.68
CA PHE A 749 22.98 -14.16 17.11
C PHE A 749 21.90 -13.37 17.86
N GLU A 750 21.16 -14.00 18.72
CA GLU A 750 20.02 -13.41 19.43
C GLU A 750 20.25 -13.49 20.95
N HIS A 751 20.48 -12.34 21.55
CA HIS A 751 20.58 -12.16 23.01
C HIS A 751 19.43 -11.27 23.48
N ALA A 752 19.07 -11.32 24.75
CA ALA A 752 17.96 -10.53 25.31
C ALA A 752 18.07 -9.02 25.02
N ARG A 753 19.29 -8.47 24.99
CA ARG A 753 19.55 -7.04 24.79
C ARG A 753 20.02 -6.65 23.39
N TYR A 754 20.50 -7.58 22.60
CA TYR A 754 20.97 -7.29 21.24
C TYR A 754 20.85 -8.49 20.33
N SER A 755 20.74 -8.21 19.05
CA SER A 755 20.85 -9.23 18.02
C SER A 755 21.69 -8.74 16.85
N LEU A 756 22.50 -9.63 16.29
CA LEU A 756 23.29 -9.38 15.08
C LEU A 756 22.90 -10.40 14.03
N SER A 757 22.42 -9.94 12.87
CA SER A 757 21.98 -10.80 11.79
C SER A 757 22.77 -10.54 10.52
N VAL A 758 23.32 -11.59 9.90
CA VAL A 758 23.81 -11.59 8.53
C VAL A 758 22.80 -12.26 7.65
N TRP A 759 22.44 -11.64 6.53
CA TRP A 759 21.35 -12.11 5.69
C TRP A 759 21.62 -11.95 4.21
N GLY A 760 20.93 -12.76 3.41
CA GLY A 760 20.87 -12.66 1.98
C GLY A 760 19.44 -12.84 1.47
N ARG A 761 19.07 -12.09 0.43
CA ARG A 761 17.80 -12.20 -0.28
C ARG A 761 18.02 -12.47 -1.75
N ASN A 762 17.08 -13.20 -2.36
CA ASN A 762 17.19 -13.68 -3.74
C ASN A 762 18.55 -14.37 -3.99
N LEU A 763 18.93 -15.30 -3.09
CA LEU A 763 20.25 -15.94 -3.11
C LEU A 763 20.55 -16.67 -4.42
N ALA A 764 19.51 -17.19 -5.09
CA ALA A 764 19.62 -17.83 -6.40
C ALA A 764 19.82 -16.83 -7.55
N ASP A 765 19.78 -15.53 -7.26
CA ASP A 765 19.84 -14.45 -8.26
C ASP A 765 18.82 -14.61 -9.39
N ALA A 766 17.61 -15.03 -9.03
CA ALA A 766 16.54 -15.24 -10.00
C ALA A 766 16.15 -13.91 -10.65
N GLY A 767 16.19 -13.88 -11.98
CA GLY A 767 15.66 -12.76 -12.75
C GLY A 767 14.15 -12.88 -12.89
N TYR A 768 13.43 -11.79 -12.62
CA TYR A 768 11.98 -11.72 -12.74
C TYR A 768 11.52 -10.28 -12.99
N ASP A 769 10.37 -10.14 -13.65
CA ASP A 769 9.74 -8.85 -13.85
C ASP A 769 8.62 -8.66 -12.84
N VAL A 770 8.55 -7.48 -12.23
CA VAL A 770 7.52 -7.15 -11.23
C VAL A 770 6.40 -6.32 -11.82
N PHE A 771 6.64 -5.74 -12.99
CA PHE A 771 5.70 -4.85 -13.64
C PHE A 771 5.98 -4.74 -15.15
N TYR A 772 4.92 -4.61 -15.95
CA TYR A 772 4.95 -4.34 -17.37
C TYR A 772 3.95 -3.25 -17.71
N PHE A 773 4.30 -2.39 -18.66
CA PHE A 773 3.36 -1.41 -19.22
C PHE A 773 3.80 -0.94 -20.62
N LYS A 774 2.88 -0.28 -21.31
CA LYS A 774 3.15 0.43 -22.57
C LYS A 774 3.10 1.93 -22.34
N SER A 775 3.96 2.68 -23.05
CA SER A 775 3.93 4.14 -23.14
C SER A 775 4.30 4.54 -24.56
N ILE A 776 3.48 5.36 -25.22
CA ILE A 776 3.69 5.86 -26.59
C ILE A 776 4.01 4.71 -27.57
N GLY A 777 3.23 3.59 -27.48
CA GLY A 777 3.43 2.42 -28.30
C GLY A 777 4.61 1.51 -27.91
N ASN A 778 5.52 1.98 -27.06
CA ASN A 778 6.70 1.24 -26.61
C ASN A 778 6.41 0.40 -25.37
N GLU A 779 7.14 -0.68 -25.21
CA GLU A 779 6.97 -1.66 -24.13
C GLU A 779 8.08 -1.51 -23.08
N PHE A 780 7.69 -1.57 -21.81
CA PHE A 780 8.61 -1.44 -20.69
C PHE A 780 8.32 -2.47 -19.62
N VAL A 781 9.38 -2.93 -18.96
CA VAL A 781 9.34 -3.79 -17.79
C VAL A 781 10.11 -3.19 -16.64
N GLN A 782 9.63 -3.41 -15.42
CA GLN A 782 10.46 -3.24 -14.26
C GLN A 782 10.97 -4.58 -13.78
N ARG A 783 12.28 -4.73 -13.70
CA ARG A 783 12.92 -5.91 -13.14
C ARG A 783 12.86 -5.92 -11.62
N GLY A 784 12.74 -7.11 -11.07
CA GLY A 784 12.86 -7.33 -9.64
C GLY A 784 14.31 -7.12 -9.16
N ARG A 785 14.47 -6.87 -7.87
CA ARG A 785 15.80 -6.65 -7.28
C ARG A 785 16.67 -7.88 -7.43
N PRO A 786 17.97 -7.71 -7.79
CA PRO A 786 18.92 -8.80 -7.85
C PRO A 786 19.22 -9.36 -6.44
N ARG A 787 20.11 -10.32 -6.35
CA ARG A 787 20.60 -10.84 -5.08
C ARG A 787 21.19 -9.72 -4.22
N THR A 788 20.80 -9.71 -2.93
CA THR A 788 21.26 -8.70 -1.97
C THR A 788 21.73 -9.37 -0.69
N PHE A 789 22.72 -8.75 -0.05
CA PHE A 789 23.24 -9.16 1.25
C PHE A 789 23.28 -7.97 2.21
N GLY A 790 23.32 -8.26 3.48
CA GLY A 790 23.48 -7.22 4.47
C GLY A 790 23.63 -7.75 5.89
N ILE A 791 23.82 -6.79 6.78
CA ILE A 791 23.96 -7.00 8.22
C ILE A 791 23.00 -6.09 8.95
N THR A 792 22.39 -6.60 10.02
CA THR A 792 21.48 -5.83 10.88
C THR A 792 21.86 -6.03 12.33
N LEU A 793 22.03 -4.93 13.04
CA LEU A 793 22.24 -4.87 14.49
C LEU A 793 20.99 -4.28 15.14
N ASN A 794 20.40 -4.99 16.11
CA ASN A 794 19.35 -4.45 16.98
C ASN A 794 19.85 -4.45 18.43
N ILE A 795 19.48 -3.40 19.17
CA ILE A 795 19.82 -3.22 20.58
C ILE A 795 18.54 -2.84 21.32
N ASN A 796 18.25 -3.54 22.41
CA ASN A 796 17.12 -3.30 23.33
C ASN A 796 17.67 -2.98 24.72
N LEU A 797 17.42 -1.75 25.20
CA LEU A 797 17.91 -1.25 26.48
C LEU A 797 16.77 -0.99 27.45
#